data_768b3cab2589af84be35387423703ef2
#
_entry.id   768b3cab2589af84be35387423703ef2
#
_cell.length_a   1.000
_cell.length_b   1.000
_cell.length_c   1.000
_cell.angle_alpha   90.00
_cell.angle_beta   90.00
_cell.angle_gamma   90.00
#
_symmetry.space_group_name_H-M   'P 1'
#
loop_
_entity.id
_entity.type
_entity.pdbx_description
1 polymer ?
#
loop_
_entity_poly.entity_id
_entity_poly.type
_entity_poly.pdbx_seq_one_letter_code
_entity_poly.pdbx_strand_id
1 'polypeptide(L)'
;MVDLGGTWKFTTSPPAAFWTNDADPVAWPDVLVPGELAAQGIPIARDVEYPYKRSLRIPAEAAGKRLLIRFAGVYSYARIWVNGKFLRDHQGGFTSWDCDISDYVTPGQAAWLTVGVTDRSDEISYASNYAKHYVGGILREVKLLILPRDYVSRFQVETAFDSSYTQAQLRVTVAATFHGGQSAALKLHLKDPQGDAVPLNANSVQLTVRSPEASFEIPVRSPSKWDAEHPNLYTLEADVFVDGAWTQKLMRKVGFRKIERRKNRLYVNGDEVKLRGVCRHDVHPLRGRSTTPEMDEKDVILLRDANVNFVRTSHYPPTESFLEACDQYGIYVEEESAVCFVNQAWSLAAPAESAPEFTARYMNQFAEMVERDRNHPSVIIWSLGNESHWGMNFEKERAYARQEDPTRPVIFSYPETVPKDLSGYDLYSEHYPQFDADLTSPDIPKLNDEYAHISCYNTDTLKRDPGVRNFWGHSMKRFWENCYNAPGCLGGAIWGGFDEVFMLPESPVGYGEWGIIDGWRRPKPEYWLTQKAYSPVRIADGEISNPGAGQPLEIPAGNWFCHTNFSELKTLWSVGNESGETTRANIAPGARGTLRIPPRGWRDGEVLSLKFYRAGGILVDEFNLRMGAKPRVFPHAQGPAPEVVEDAQSLTVQGADFRMVFSKRTGLITEGVFRGRKILESGPFLNLGSLILPPWWPTSIRHSSAGDEAVISLAGGYMARHGAEAERVTVDFEIRIDGRGLITTDYAIHDQPKGISEVGVAYTLPSSIDRLTWDRKSLWSAYPSDHIGRPQGTATREAGGPAETYRNEPKGPWSQDSKDFFLYGPDDPGGRGTNDFRSLKENIWHASCVLAGTDLRVRAESDSTAAVRAEVLPDGKVRFNINNLWGYPDLEWGNYTQPVTLPRGYKNSVRMRFTDTDES
;
A
#
# COMPACT_ATOMS: atom_id res chain seq x y z
N MET A 1 37.09 2.45 0.35
CA MET A 1 36.04 1.60 -0.23
C MET A 1 36.00 1.84 -1.72
N VAL A 2 35.88 0.79 -2.53
CA VAL A 2 35.76 0.89 -3.98
C VAL A 2 34.50 0.11 -4.37
N ASP A 3 33.62 0.74 -5.13
CA ASP A 3 32.43 0.08 -5.69
C ASP A 3 32.85 -0.89 -6.81
N LEU A 4 32.36 -2.11 -6.75
CA LEU A 4 32.55 -3.15 -7.77
C LEU A 4 31.28 -3.38 -8.61
N GLY A 5 30.28 -2.50 -8.50
CA GLY A 5 29.09 -2.49 -9.37
C GLY A 5 29.44 -2.19 -10.83
N GLY A 6 28.45 -2.34 -11.71
CA GLY A 6 28.58 -2.09 -13.15
C GLY A 6 28.73 -3.36 -13.98
N THR A 7 29.48 -3.31 -15.06
CA THR A 7 29.56 -4.42 -16.03
C THR A 7 30.50 -5.53 -15.57
N TRP A 8 29.99 -6.77 -15.55
CA TRP A 8 30.76 -7.99 -15.33
C TRP A 8 30.62 -8.94 -16.51
N LYS A 9 31.58 -9.84 -16.71
CA LYS A 9 31.51 -10.94 -17.66
C LYS A 9 30.74 -12.11 -17.08
N PHE A 10 29.85 -12.72 -17.89
CA PHE A 10 28.96 -13.79 -17.48
C PHE A 10 28.78 -14.79 -18.63
N THR A 11 28.53 -16.08 -18.31
CA THR A 11 28.15 -17.06 -19.35
C THR A 11 27.20 -18.12 -18.81
N THR A 12 26.25 -18.54 -19.65
CA THR A 12 25.36 -19.68 -19.40
C THR A 12 25.98 -21.01 -19.86
N SER A 13 27.13 -20.97 -20.52
CA SER A 13 27.86 -22.16 -21.04
C SER A 13 29.30 -22.13 -20.54
N PRO A 14 29.52 -22.33 -19.22
CA PRO A 14 30.85 -22.23 -18.64
C PRO A 14 31.79 -23.38 -19.09
N PRO A 15 33.07 -23.06 -19.35
CA PRO A 15 34.09 -24.13 -19.52
C PRO A 15 34.26 -24.90 -18.19
N ALA A 16 34.78 -26.14 -18.27
CA ALA A 16 34.91 -27.04 -17.16
C ALA A 16 35.70 -26.49 -15.94
N ALA A 17 36.63 -25.59 -16.18
CA ALA A 17 37.43 -24.94 -15.13
C ALA A 17 37.30 -23.40 -15.21
N PHE A 18 36.07 -22.87 -15.28
CA PHE A 18 35.78 -21.47 -15.47
C PHE A 18 36.42 -20.54 -14.42
N TRP A 19 36.74 -21.05 -13.25
CA TRP A 19 37.37 -20.29 -12.15
C TRP A 19 38.85 -20.01 -12.33
N THR A 20 39.52 -20.70 -13.27
CA THR A 20 40.97 -20.54 -13.50
C THR A 20 41.28 -19.27 -14.27
N ASN A 21 42.52 -18.79 -14.20
CA ASN A 21 42.96 -17.62 -14.97
C ASN A 21 43.01 -17.88 -16.45
N ASP A 22 43.17 -19.13 -16.89
CA ASP A 22 43.21 -19.55 -18.30
C ASP A 22 41.82 -19.51 -18.95
N ALA A 23 40.74 -19.48 -18.18
CA ALA A 23 39.41 -19.28 -18.70
C ALA A 23 39.20 -17.80 -19.02
N ASP A 24 39.58 -17.39 -20.25
CA ASP A 24 39.46 -16.00 -20.71
C ASP A 24 38.00 -15.57 -20.87
N PRO A 25 37.52 -14.56 -20.11
CA PRO A 25 36.15 -14.11 -20.19
C PRO A 25 35.90 -13.08 -21.30
N VAL A 26 36.88 -12.74 -22.14
CA VAL A 26 36.74 -11.66 -23.17
C VAL A 26 35.53 -11.91 -24.09
N ALA A 27 35.28 -13.17 -24.45
CA ALA A 27 34.15 -13.55 -25.31
C ALA A 27 32.83 -13.73 -24.55
N TRP A 28 32.82 -13.65 -23.21
CA TRP A 28 31.58 -13.80 -22.44
C TRP A 28 30.71 -12.53 -22.55
N PRO A 29 29.39 -12.67 -22.65
CA PRO A 29 28.49 -11.53 -22.59
C PRO A 29 28.68 -10.66 -21.32
N ASP A 30 28.27 -9.41 -21.46
CA ASP A 30 28.26 -8.47 -20.36
C ASP A 30 26.93 -8.56 -19.61
N VAL A 31 26.98 -8.48 -18.26
CA VAL A 31 25.82 -8.35 -17.37
C VAL A 31 26.05 -7.22 -16.40
N LEU A 32 24.93 -6.64 -15.93
CA LEU A 32 24.98 -5.62 -14.88
C LEU A 32 24.96 -6.27 -13.48
N VAL A 33 25.81 -5.76 -12.61
CA VAL A 33 25.87 -6.09 -11.18
C VAL A 33 25.77 -4.79 -10.39
N PRO A 34 24.86 -4.66 -9.40
CA PRO A 34 23.84 -5.64 -9.05
C PRO A 34 22.75 -5.78 -10.13
N GLY A 35 22.15 -6.97 -10.20
CA GLY A 35 21.08 -7.22 -11.15
C GLY A 35 20.57 -8.66 -11.13
N GLU A 36 19.28 -8.79 -11.28
CA GLU A 36 18.63 -10.09 -11.46
C GLU A 36 18.82 -10.56 -12.91
N LEU A 37 19.17 -11.81 -13.12
CA LEU A 37 19.49 -12.32 -14.46
C LEU A 37 18.26 -12.35 -15.38
N ALA A 38 17.10 -12.79 -14.86
CA ALA A 38 15.88 -12.83 -15.64
C ALA A 38 15.44 -11.43 -16.12
N ALA A 39 15.58 -10.41 -15.29
CA ALA A 39 15.27 -9.02 -15.68
C ALA A 39 16.18 -8.50 -16.81
N GLN A 40 17.38 -9.06 -16.93
CA GLN A 40 18.33 -8.77 -18.01
C GLN A 40 18.16 -9.68 -19.27
N GLY A 41 17.14 -10.57 -19.27
CA GLY A 41 16.84 -11.47 -20.38
C GLY A 41 17.75 -12.70 -20.44
N ILE A 42 18.34 -13.08 -19.34
CA ILE A 42 19.25 -14.21 -19.27
C ILE A 42 18.51 -15.38 -18.60
N PRO A 43 18.14 -16.41 -19.36
CA PRO A 43 17.50 -17.60 -18.80
C PRO A 43 18.50 -18.42 -18.01
N ILE A 44 18.10 -18.85 -16.83
CA ILE A 44 18.85 -19.76 -15.96
C ILE A 44 18.01 -20.98 -15.59
N ALA A 45 18.68 -22.04 -15.17
CA ALA A 45 18.06 -23.24 -14.61
C ALA A 45 18.45 -23.38 -13.13
N ARG A 46 17.60 -24.03 -12.35
CA ARG A 46 17.91 -24.35 -10.95
C ARG A 46 19.02 -25.37 -10.85
N ASP A 47 19.76 -25.30 -9.75
CA ASP A 47 20.86 -26.20 -9.41
C ASP A 47 21.99 -26.22 -10.44
N VAL A 48 22.05 -25.22 -11.32
CA VAL A 48 23.14 -25.03 -12.29
C VAL A 48 23.96 -23.82 -11.85
N GLU A 49 25.30 -24.02 -11.79
CA GLU A 49 26.20 -22.94 -11.43
C GLU A 49 26.62 -22.12 -12.66
N TYR A 50 26.43 -20.80 -12.55
CA TYR A 50 26.78 -19.83 -13.58
C TYR A 50 27.87 -18.88 -13.10
N PRO A 51 29.00 -18.72 -13.86
CA PRO A 51 30.09 -17.85 -13.45
C PRO A 51 29.91 -16.41 -13.87
N TYR A 52 30.17 -15.54 -12.91
CA TYR A 52 30.50 -14.12 -13.13
C TYR A 52 32.02 -13.95 -13.04
N LYS A 53 32.63 -13.11 -13.85
CA LYS A 53 34.05 -12.82 -13.81
C LYS A 53 34.35 -11.35 -14.00
N ARG A 54 35.24 -10.80 -13.15
CA ARG A 54 35.64 -9.38 -13.20
C ARG A 54 37.11 -9.24 -12.91
N SER A 55 37.80 -8.41 -13.68
CA SER A 55 39.15 -7.93 -13.37
C SER A 55 39.09 -6.86 -12.29
N LEU A 56 39.77 -7.08 -11.17
CA LEU A 56 39.94 -6.13 -10.09
C LEU A 56 41.30 -5.44 -10.23
N ARG A 57 41.31 -4.11 -10.30
CA ARG A 57 42.54 -3.33 -10.16
C ARG A 57 42.80 -3.08 -8.68
N ILE A 58 43.78 -3.77 -8.10
CA ILE A 58 44.14 -3.58 -6.69
C ILE A 58 44.97 -2.28 -6.58
N PRO A 59 44.53 -1.24 -5.82
CA PRO A 59 45.29 -0.02 -5.68
C PRO A 59 46.66 -0.26 -5.05
N ALA A 60 47.71 0.43 -5.54
CA ALA A 60 49.06 0.30 -4.97
C ALA A 60 49.13 0.71 -3.50
N GLU A 61 48.33 1.71 -3.11
CA GLU A 61 48.16 2.20 -1.73
C GLU A 61 47.48 1.19 -0.79
N ALA A 62 47.00 0.07 -1.30
CA ALA A 62 46.51 -1.03 -0.51
C ALA A 62 47.64 -1.92 0.09
N ALA A 63 48.92 -1.62 -0.25
CA ALA A 63 50.05 -2.34 0.32
C ALA A 63 50.04 -2.25 1.87
N GLY A 64 50.15 -3.43 2.53
CA GLY A 64 50.11 -3.53 3.98
C GLY A 64 48.73 -3.37 4.62
N LYS A 65 47.66 -3.28 3.80
CA LYS A 65 46.27 -3.21 4.26
C LYS A 65 45.55 -4.55 4.10
N ARG A 66 44.38 -4.71 4.76
CA ARG A 66 43.46 -5.82 4.54
C ARG A 66 42.47 -5.46 3.45
N LEU A 67 42.17 -6.43 2.62
CA LEU A 67 41.28 -6.28 1.48
C LEU A 67 40.13 -7.27 1.61
N LEU A 68 38.94 -6.77 1.87
CA LEU A 68 37.73 -7.59 1.95
C LEU A 68 36.78 -7.25 0.79
N ILE A 69 36.24 -8.26 0.14
CA ILE A 69 35.10 -8.08 -0.76
C ILE A 69 33.82 -8.32 0.05
N ARG A 70 32.97 -7.32 0.12
CA ARG A 70 31.64 -7.38 0.70
C ARG A 70 30.61 -7.60 -0.38
N PHE A 71 29.85 -8.67 -0.26
CA PHE A 71 28.67 -8.97 -1.04
C PHE A 71 27.46 -8.65 -0.18
N ALA A 72 26.57 -7.76 -0.63
CA ALA A 72 25.35 -7.41 0.11
C ALA A 72 24.17 -8.37 -0.14
N GLY A 73 24.26 -9.23 -1.18
CA GLY A 73 23.28 -10.28 -1.45
C GLY A 73 23.56 -10.98 -2.79
N VAL A 74 23.69 -12.32 -2.75
CA VAL A 74 23.89 -13.18 -3.93
C VAL A 74 22.91 -14.36 -3.85
N TYR A 75 21.97 -14.43 -4.76
CA TYR A 75 20.88 -15.42 -4.69
C TYR A 75 21.16 -16.67 -5.52
N SER A 76 21.20 -17.86 -4.91
CA SER A 76 20.98 -18.17 -3.49
C SER A 76 22.22 -18.85 -2.87
N TYR A 77 23.13 -19.35 -3.70
CA TYR A 77 24.41 -19.96 -3.31
C TYR A 77 25.55 -19.39 -4.15
N ALA A 78 26.62 -18.98 -3.49
CA ALA A 78 27.80 -18.38 -4.12
C ALA A 78 29.06 -19.17 -3.79
N ARG A 79 29.94 -19.32 -4.78
CA ARG A 79 31.34 -19.80 -4.59
C ARG A 79 32.29 -18.74 -5.11
N ILE A 80 33.35 -18.43 -4.36
CA ILE A 80 34.29 -17.34 -4.66
C ILE A 80 35.68 -17.86 -4.93
N TRP A 81 36.26 -17.40 -6.03
CA TRP A 81 37.65 -17.59 -6.38
C TRP A 81 38.34 -16.28 -6.68
N VAL A 82 39.59 -16.14 -6.27
CA VAL A 82 40.47 -15.05 -6.65
C VAL A 82 41.76 -15.62 -7.25
N ASN A 83 42.11 -15.16 -8.46
CA ASN A 83 43.24 -15.67 -9.22
C ASN A 83 43.24 -17.20 -9.34
N GLY A 84 42.07 -17.82 -9.53
CA GLY A 84 41.87 -19.23 -9.71
C GLY A 84 41.90 -20.06 -8.39
N LYS A 85 42.14 -19.46 -7.25
CA LYS A 85 42.14 -20.11 -5.93
C LYS A 85 40.78 -19.93 -5.26
N PHE A 86 40.18 -21.04 -4.81
CA PHE A 86 38.94 -21.04 -4.02
C PHE A 86 39.15 -20.38 -2.66
N LEU A 87 38.25 -19.51 -2.25
CA LEU A 87 38.28 -18.82 -0.97
C LEU A 87 37.23 -19.34 0.00
N ARG A 88 36.00 -19.23 -0.42
CA ARG A 88 34.84 -19.64 0.39
C ARG A 88 33.60 -19.79 -0.46
N ASP A 89 32.58 -20.34 0.13
CA ASP A 89 31.20 -20.31 -0.32
C ASP A 89 30.32 -19.55 0.67
N HIS A 90 29.11 -19.25 0.23
CA HIS A 90 28.05 -18.63 1.05
C HIS A 90 26.69 -19.11 0.56
N GLN A 91 25.75 -19.25 1.50
CA GLN A 91 24.39 -19.68 1.26
C GLN A 91 23.40 -18.71 1.89
N GLY A 92 22.39 -18.33 1.13
CA GLY A 92 21.41 -17.29 1.47
C GLY A 92 21.52 -16.09 0.52
N GLY A 93 20.37 -15.54 0.10
CA GLY A 93 20.30 -14.57 -1.00
C GLY A 93 20.29 -13.11 -0.60
N PHE A 94 19.95 -12.79 0.66
CA PHE A 94 19.54 -11.45 1.07
C PHE A 94 20.32 -10.85 2.23
N THR A 95 21.38 -11.50 2.68
CA THR A 95 22.26 -11.04 3.76
C THR A 95 23.64 -10.63 3.25
N SER A 96 24.32 -9.78 4.00
CA SER A 96 25.67 -9.30 3.68
C SER A 96 26.74 -10.16 4.33
N TRP A 97 27.80 -10.44 3.57
CA TRP A 97 28.95 -11.22 4.04
C TRP A 97 30.25 -10.78 3.38
N ASP A 98 31.37 -11.04 4.06
CA ASP A 98 32.70 -10.63 3.65
C ASP A 98 33.57 -11.80 3.20
N CYS A 99 34.45 -11.54 2.24
CA CYS A 99 35.46 -12.46 1.74
C CYS A 99 36.84 -11.77 1.77
N ASP A 100 37.75 -12.26 2.60
CA ASP A 100 39.11 -11.75 2.71
C ASP A 100 39.99 -12.24 1.54
N ILE A 101 40.45 -11.29 0.74
CA ILE A 101 41.27 -11.56 -0.44
C ILE A 101 42.73 -11.14 -0.26
N SER A 102 43.13 -10.65 0.92
CA SER A 102 44.43 -10.01 1.17
C SER A 102 45.63 -10.86 0.76
N ASP A 103 45.56 -12.16 1.05
CA ASP A 103 46.68 -13.11 0.79
C ASP A 103 46.66 -13.70 -0.65
N TYR A 104 45.67 -13.27 -1.48
CA TYR A 104 45.45 -13.80 -2.82
C TYR A 104 45.70 -12.78 -3.92
N VAL A 105 45.98 -11.52 -3.56
CA VAL A 105 46.18 -10.41 -4.49
C VAL A 105 47.46 -9.65 -4.20
N THR A 106 48.00 -8.95 -5.21
CA THR A 106 49.19 -8.10 -5.08
C THR A 106 48.82 -6.66 -5.30
N PRO A 107 49.02 -5.72 -4.34
CA PRO A 107 48.82 -4.31 -4.55
C PRO A 107 49.52 -3.79 -5.79
N GLY A 108 48.84 -2.91 -6.54
CA GLY A 108 49.34 -2.38 -7.83
C GLY A 108 49.11 -3.29 -9.04
N GLN A 109 48.66 -4.53 -8.85
CA GLN A 109 48.41 -5.49 -9.93
C GLN A 109 46.91 -5.71 -10.13
N ALA A 110 46.55 -6.26 -11.29
CA ALA A 110 45.22 -6.76 -11.58
C ALA A 110 45.07 -8.17 -11.00
N ALA A 111 43.83 -8.48 -10.54
CA ALA A 111 43.44 -9.80 -10.07
C ALA A 111 42.11 -10.21 -10.71
N TRP A 112 41.90 -11.47 -10.92
CA TRP A 112 40.60 -11.98 -11.36
C TRP A 112 39.74 -12.41 -10.17
N LEU A 113 38.56 -11.81 -10.04
CA LEU A 113 37.49 -12.28 -9.18
C LEU A 113 36.52 -13.13 -10.01
N THR A 114 36.26 -14.34 -9.57
CA THR A 114 35.25 -15.23 -10.15
C THR A 114 34.21 -15.57 -9.07
N VAL A 115 32.94 -15.45 -9.43
CA VAL A 115 31.79 -15.78 -8.55
C VAL A 115 30.93 -16.80 -9.29
N GLY A 116 30.85 -18.02 -8.78
CA GLY A 116 29.90 -19.02 -9.25
C GLY A 116 28.60 -18.86 -8.49
N VAL A 117 27.48 -18.64 -9.20
CA VAL A 117 26.16 -18.41 -8.60
C VAL A 117 25.23 -19.54 -9.00
N THR A 118 24.51 -20.10 -8.04
CA THR A 118 23.50 -21.15 -8.23
C THR A 118 22.18 -20.73 -7.59
N ASP A 119 21.08 -20.74 -8.35
CA ASP A 119 19.71 -20.69 -7.80
C ASP A 119 19.34 -22.11 -7.35
N ARG A 120 19.35 -22.36 -6.04
CA ARG A 120 19.15 -23.71 -5.50
C ARG A 120 17.67 -24.04 -5.36
N SER A 121 17.30 -25.27 -5.72
CA SER A 121 15.93 -25.79 -5.57
C SER A 121 15.51 -26.02 -4.11
N ASP A 122 16.50 -26.23 -3.22
CA ASP A 122 16.30 -26.43 -1.79
C ASP A 122 16.46 -25.14 -0.94
N GLU A 123 16.31 -23.96 -1.57
CA GLU A 123 16.38 -22.67 -0.87
C GLU A 123 15.16 -22.44 0.03
N ILE A 124 15.40 -22.03 1.29
CA ILE A 124 14.35 -21.86 2.30
C ILE A 124 13.60 -20.50 2.20
N SER A 125 14.13 -19.55 1.44
CA SER A 125 13.48 -18.25 1.20
C SER A 125 12.32 -18.32 0.22
N TYR A 126 12.20 -19.37 -0.57
CA TYR A 126 11.20 -19.58 -1.61
C TYR A 126 11.12 -18.47 -2.70
N ALA A 127 12.09 -17.56 -2.77
CA ALA A 127 12.00 -16.32 -3.56
C ALA A 127 11.79 -16.56 -5.07
N SER A 128 12.47 -17.54 -5.69
CA SER A 128 12.26 -17.85 -7.12
C SER A 128 10.89 -18.45 -7.42
N ASN A 129 10.33 -19.25 -6.54
CA ASN A 129 8.97 -19.79 -6.69
C ASN A 129 7.92 -18.71 -6.46
N TYR A 130 8.13 -17.86 -5.46
CA TYR A 130 7.25 -16.74 -5.13
C TYR A 130 7.15 -15.74 -6.29
N ALA A 131 8.28 -15.39 -6.91
CA ALA A 131 8.33 -14.48 -8.05
C ALA A 131 7.81 -15.10 -9.37
N LYS A 132 7.45 -16.38 -9.39
CA LYS A 132 7.03 -17.14 -10.59
C LYS A 132 8.06 -17.16 -11.74
N HIS A 133 9.31 -16.86 -11.43
CA HIS A 133 10.48 -17.01 -12.31
C HIS A 133 11.72 -17.24 -11.47
N TYR A 134 12.83 -17.66 -12.09
CA TYR A 134 14.09 -17.87 -11.37
C TYR A 134 14.78 -16.54 -11.14
N VAL A 135 14.99 -16.21 -9.86
CA VAL A 135 15.57 -14.92 -9.45
C VAL A 135 17.05 -14.83 -9.80
N GLY A 136 17.85 -15.74 -9.36
CA GLY A 136 19.30 -15.90 -9.61
C GLY A 136 20.15 -14.66 -9.89
N GLY A 137 21.31 -14.57 -9.27
CA GLY A 137 22.24 -13.48 -9.59
C GLY A 137 22.85 -12.78 -8.37
N ILE A 138 23.74 -11.82 -8.66
CA ILE A 138 24.29 -10.90 -7.66
C ILE A 138 23.29 -9.73 -7.55
N LEU A 139 22.37 -9.84 -6.57
CA LEU A 139 21.20 -8.97 -6.49
C LEU A 139 21.49 -7.59 -5.89
N ARG A 140 22.51 -7.51 -5.02
CA ARG A 140 22.84 -6.31 -4.26
C ARG A 140 24.31 -5.92 -4.46
N GLU A 141 24.68 -4.77 -3.93
CA GLU A 141 25.99 -4.17 -4.11
C GLU A 141 27.17 -5.12 -3.78
N VAL A 142 28.26 -4.95 -4.52
CA VAL A 142 29.56 -5.59 -4.26
C VAL A 142 30.61 -4.49 -4.05
N LYS A 143 31.32 -4.52 -2.92
CA LYS A 143 32.29 -3.47 -2.54
C LYS A 143 33.64 -4.08 -2.16
N LEU A 144 34.74 -3.43 -2.58
CA LEU A 144 36.07 -3.73 -2.05
C LEU A 144 36.37 -2.78 -0.89
N LEU A 145 36.49 -3.34 0.29
CA LEU A 145 36.88 -2.63 1.52
C LEU A 145 38.40 -2.68 1.65
N ILE A 146 39.02 -1.51 1.74
CA ILE A 146 40.45 -1.38 1.98
C ILE A 146 40.62 -0.91 3.42
N LEU A 147 40.92 -1.85 4.32
CA LEU A 147 40.99 -1.61 5.75
C LEU A 147 42.46 -1.48 6.21
N PRO A 148 42.76 -0.78 7.32
CA PRO A 148 44.05 -0.92 7.97
C PRO A 148 44.41 -2.39 8.20
N ARG A 149 45.68 -2.71 8.36
CA ARG A 149 46.13 -4.08 8.65
C ARG A 149 45.48 -4.64 9.91
N ASP A 150 45.49 -3.82 10.94
CA ASP A 150 44.82 -4.05 12.21
C ASP A 150 43.61 -3.10 12.23
N TYR A 151 42.40 -3.61 12.36
CA TYR A 151 41.19 -2.84 12.17
C TYR A 151 40.08 -3.21 13.18
N VAL A 152 39.13 -2.30 13.37
CA VAL A 152 37.93 -2.57 14.15
C VAL A 152 36.98 -3.41 13.30
N SER A 153 36.72 -4.63 13.73
CA SER A 153 35.83 -5.58 13.06
C SER A 153 34.38 -5.48 13.52
N ARG A 154 34.14 -4.93 14.74
CA ARG A 154 32.80 -4.72 15.30
C ARG A 154 32.72 -3.34 15.95
N PHE A 155 31.74 -2.54 15.57
CA PHE A 155 31.42 -1.26 16.18
C PHE A 155 29.90 -1.17 16.32
N GLN A 156 29.42 -1.64 17.46
CA GLN A 156 27.99 -1.78 17.76
C GLN A 156 27.58 -0.78 18.81
N VAL A 157 26.34 -0.28 18.67
CA VAL A 157 25.77 0.74 19.54
C VAL A 157 24.37 0.31 19.98
N GLU A 158 24.11 0.38 21.27
CA GLU A 158 22.79 0.18 21.86
C GLU A 158 22.46 1.39 22.75
N THR A 159 21.17 1.70 22.85
CA THR A 159 20.68 2.76 23.70
C THR A 159 19.67 2.25 24.70
N ALA A 160 19.71 2.78 25.92
CA ALA A 160 18.73 2.49 26.96
C ALA A 160 18.35 3.77 27.68
N PHE A 161 17.11 3.87 28.14
CA PHE A 161 16.65 4.94 29.00
C PHE A 161 16.40 4.47 30.43
N ASP A 162 16.52 5.39 31.37
CA ASP A 162 16.03 5.21 32.74
C ASP A 162 14.49 5.07 32.77
N SER A 163 13.91 4.88 33.96
CA SER A 163 12.46 4.74 34.12
C SER A 163 11.68 6.04 33.84
N SER A 164 12.34 7.18 33.84
CA SER A 164 11.75 8.49 33.53
C SER A 164 11.86 8.87 32.05
N TYR A 165 12.59 8.08 31.25
CA TYR A 165 12.93 8.34 29.83
C TYR A 165 13.60 9.69 29.60
N THR A 166 14.39 10.15 30.59
CA THR A 166 15.13 11.43 30.53
C THR A 166 16.62 11.24 30.46
N GLN A 167 17.18 10.24 31.13
CA GLN A 167 18.59 9.92 31.09
C GLN A 167 18.82 8.67 30.25
N ALA A 168 19.76 8.73 29.33
CA ALA A 168 20.10 7.58 28.49
C ALA A 168 21.48 7.02 28.83
N GLN A 169 21.65 5.74 28.55
CA GLN A 169 22.93 5.05 28.47
C GLN A 169 23.20 4.69 27.00
N LEU A 170 24.36 5.09 26.50
CA LEU A 170 24.91 4.67 25.23
C LEU A 170 25.89 3.53 25.50
N ARG A 171 25.51 2.29 25.19
CA ARG A 171 26.38 1.13 25.26
C ARG A 171 27.10 0.99 23.94
N VAL A 172 28.43 0.94 23.97
CA VAL A 172 29.26 0.77 22.78
C VAL A 172 30.05 -0.52 22.94
N THR A 173 29.86 -1.49 22.02
CA THR A 173 30.63 -2.72 21.95
C THR A 173 31.55 -2.66 20.75
N VAL A 174 32.85 -2.86 20.97
CA VAL A 174 33.89 -2.80 19.95
C VAL A 174 34.73 -4.05 19.98
N ALA A 175 35.09 -4.54 18.78
CA ALA A 175 36.08 -5.60 18.63
C ALA A 175 37.10 -5.21 17.57
N ALA A 176 38.36 -5.61 17.75
CA ALA A 176 39.43 -5.39 16.78
C ALA A 176 40.06 -6.69 16.35
N THR A 177 40.45 -6.77 15.09
CA THR A 177 41.22 -7.88 14.50
C THR A 177 42.67 -7.42 14.34
N PHE A 178 43.59 -8.15 14.93
CA PHE A 178 45.01 -7.83 14.92
C PHE A 178 45.79 -8.83 14.01
N HIS A 179 46.61 -8.25 13.12
CA HIS A 179 47.51 -8.99 12.22
C HIS A 179 48.99 -8.60 12.45
N GLY A 180 49.29 -7.85 13.50
CA GLY A 180 50.67 -7.48 13.84
C GLY A 180 50.76 -6.38 14.89
N GLY A 181 49.76 -5.53 15.06
CA GLY A 181 49.66 -4.59 16.16
C GLY A 181 49.38 -5.28 17.48
N GLN A 182 49.67 -4.59 18.61
CA GLN A 182 49.49 -5.10 19.97
C GLN A 182 48.29 -4.50 20.67
N SER A 183 47.95 -3.27 20.31
CA SER A 183 46.88 -2.53 20.94
C SER A 183 46.11 -1.64 19.97
N ALA A 184 44.81 -1.41 20.24
CA ALA A 184 44.01 -0.43 19.57
C ALA A 184 43.33 0.48 20.61
N ALA A 185 43.29 1.80 20.35
CA ALA A 185 42.56 2.77 21.14
C ALA A 185 41.51 3.44 20.28
N LEU A 186 40.29 3.56 20.78
CA LEU A 186 39.23 4.31 20.13
C LEU A 186 38.93 5.55 20.95
N LYS A 187 38.85 6.71 20.29
CA LYS A 187 38.41 7.97 20.90
C LYS A 187 37.07 8.36 20.29
N LEU A 188 36.04 8.44 21.13
CA LEU A 188 34.69 8.68 20.73
C LEU A 188 34.27 10.13 20.75
N HIS A 189 33.48 10.57 19.79
CA HIS A 189 32.88 11.89 19.71
C HIS A 189 31.40 11.71 19.33
N LEU A 190 30.50 12.29 20.12
CA LEU A 190 29.08 12.28 19.84
C LEU A 190 28.63 13.66 19.38
N LYS A 191 27.88 13.74 18.30
CA LYS A 191 27.22 14.95 17.80
C LYS A 191 25.70 14.76 17.84
N ASP A 192 24.99 15.80 18.23
CA ASP A 192 23.53 15.82 18.26
C ASP A 192 22.93 15.92 16.83
N PRO A 193 21.59 15.89 16.66
CA PRO A 193 20.94 16.03 15.36
C PRO A 193 21.23 17.34 14.63
N GLN A 194 21.66 18.41 15.35
CA GLN A 194 22.05 19.69 14.78
C GLN A 194 23.54 19.74 14.39
N GLY A 195 24.31 18.71 14.77
CA GLY A 195 25.76 18.61 14.54
C GLY A 195 26.63 19.16 15.65
N ASP A 196 26.02 19.60 16.74
CA ASP A 196 26.73 20.13 17.89
C ASP A 196 27.34 19.02 18.76
N ALA A 197 28.50 19.27 19.34
CA ALA A 197 29.20 18.27 20.14
C ALA A 197 28.52 18.03 21.49
N VAL A 198 28.23 16.74 21.77
CA VAL A 198 27.71 16.28 23.06
C VAL A 198 28.87 15.84 23.96
N PRO A 199 29.02 16.39 25.14
CA PRO A 199 30.08 15.98 26.07
C PRO A 199 29.89 14.52 26.54
N LEU A 200 30.94 13.71 26.45
CA LEU A 200 31.00 12.34 26.94
C LEU A 200 31.95 12.26 28.16
N ASN A 201 31.46 11.70 29.27
CA ASN A 201 32.27 11.54 30.50
C ASN A 201 33.38 10.47 30.35
N ALA A 202 33.13 9.45 29.53
CA ALA A 202 34.11 8.44 29.16
C ALA A 202 34.09 8.34 27.63
N ASN A 203 35.18 8.71 26.98
CA ASN A 203 35.24 8.79 25.52
C ASN A 203 36.39 7.97 24.89
N SER A 204 37.05 7.09 25.67
CA SER A 204 38.15 6.29 25.15
C SER A 204 38.09 4.87 25.66
N VAL A 205 38.37 3.92 24.78
CA VAL A 205 38.48 2.50 25.08
C VAL A 205 39.80 1.95 24.54
N GLN A 206 40.37 1.02 25.26
CA GLN A 206 41.61 0.31 24.88
C GLN A 206 41.31 -1.15 24.63
N LEU A 207 41.81 -1.67 23.52
CA LEU A 207 41.80 -3.06 23.15
C LEU A 207 43.21 -3.57 23.00
N THR A 208 43.45 -4.83 23.27
CA THR A 208 44.76 -5.50 23.08
C THR A 208 44.56 -6.85 22.38
N VAL A 209 45.65 -7.43 21.87
CA VAL A 209 45.62 -8.80 21.29
C VAL A 209 45.08 -9.82 22.29
N ARG A 210 45.26 -9.60 23.60
CA ARG A 210 44.78 -10.52 24.66
C ARG A 210 43.34 -10.22 25.08
N SER A 211 42.86 -9.03 24.81
CA SER A 211 41.49 -8.57 25.08
C SER A 211 41.00 -7.76 23.85
N PRO A 212 40.68 -8.46 22.75
CA PRO A 212 40.35 -7.77 21.48
C PRO A 212 38.95 -7.21 21.44
N GLU A 213 38.13 -7.42 22.45
CA GLU A 213 36.76 -6.94 22.57
C GLU A 213 36.54 -6.20 23.89
N ALA A 214 35.73 -5.15 23.86
CA ALA A 214 35.30 -4.42 25.05
C ALA A 214 33.89 -3.85 24.84
N SER A 215 33.11 -3.85 25.93
CA SER A 215 31.81 -3.17 25.99
C SER A 215 31.82 -2.19 27.16
N PHE A 216 31.31 -0.96 26.95
CA PHE A 216 31.24 0.07 27.97
C PHE A 216 30.02 0.97 27.79
N GLU A 217 29.60 1.58 28.88
CA GLU A 217 28.40 2.43 28.92
C GLU A 217 28.78 3.90 29.13
N ILE A 218 28.15 4.78 28.37
CA ILE A 218 28.36 6.22 28.44
C ILE A 218 27.02 6.86 28.77
N PRO A 219 26.90 7.58 29.90
CA PRO A 219 25.68 8.32 30.23
C PRO A 219 25.56 9.55 29.31
N VAL A 220 24.36 9.71 28.72
CA VAL A 220 23.98 10.86 27.90
C VAL A 220 22.75 11.51 28.51
N ARG A 221 22.91 12.82 28.86
CA ARG A 221 21.87 13.58 29.56
C ARG A 221 20.81 14.09 28.58
N SER A 222 19.56 13.79 28.86
CA SER A 222 18.38 14.31 28.16
C SER A 222 18.52 14.35 26.64
N PRO A 223 18.90 13.22 25.97
CA PRO A 223 19.01 13.24 24.53
C PRO A 223 17.63 13.39 23.87
N SER A 224 17.60 14.04 22.71
CA SER A 224 16.43 14.00 21.83
C SER A 224 16.14 12.55 21.45
N LYS A 225 14.91 12.11 21.71
CA LYS A 225 14.49 10.73 21.47
C LYS A 225 14.30 10.49 19.97
N TRP A 226 14.57 9.27 19.55
CA TRP A 226 14.18 8.79 18.23
C TRP A 226 12.87 7.99 18.33
N ASP A 227 11.90 8.34 17.53
CA ASP A 227 10.68 7.57 17.24
C ASP A 227 10.24 7.85 15.80
N ALA A 228 9.24 7.12 15.30
CA ALA A 228 8.78 7.26 13.91
C ALA A 228 8.15 8.65 13.60
N GLU A 229 7.81 9.44 14.60
CA GLU A 229 7.28 10.80 14.45
C GLU A 229 8.35 11.87 14.62
N HIS A 230 9.42 11.58 15.40
CA HIS A 230 10.57 12.44 15.69
C HIS A 230 11.89 11.68 15.45
N PRO A 231 12.33 11.47 14.19
CA PRO A 231 13.49 10.64 13.87
C PRO A 231 14.82 11.37 14.14
N ASN A 232 15.09 11.69 15.40
CA ASN A 232 16.30 12.40 15.83
C ASN A 232 17.51 11.46 15.81
N LEU A 233 18.43 11.67 14.87
CA LEU A 233 19.65 10.88 14.72
C LEU A 233 20.88 11.65 15.17
N TYR A 234 21.59 11.10 16.16
CA TYR A 234 22.92 11.49 16.55
C TYR A 234 23.96 10.87 15.62
N THR A 235 25.19 11.43 15.64
CA THR A 235 26.33 10.82 14.93
C THR A 235 27.41 10.50 15.95
N LEU A 236 27.70 9.20 16.13
CA LEU A 236 28.84 8.71 16.91
C LEU A 236 30.03 8.51 15.98
N GLU A 237 31.09 9.25 16.21
CA GLU A 237 32.36 9.11 15.49
C GLU A 237 33.39 8.44 16.44
N ALA A 238 34.25 7.56 15.87
CA ALA A 238 35.35 6.97 16.58
C ALA A 238 36.67 7.15 15.81
N ASP A 239 37.62 7.89 16.35
CA ASP A 239 38.99 7.89 15.86
C ASP A 239 39.72 6.67 16.40
N VAL A 240 40.28 5.83 15.53
CA VAL A 240 40.98 4.60 15.89
C VAL A 240 42.48 4.77 15.76
N PHE A 241 43.21 4.41 16.83
CA PHE A 241 44.65 4.42 16.89
C PHE A 241 45.15 2.99 17.12
N VAL A 242 46.12 2.53 16.35
CA VAL A 242 46.80 1.24 16.55
C VAL A 242 48.22 1.52 16.94
N ASP A 243 48.65 0.93 18.08
CA ASP A 243 49.99 1.18 18.70
C ASP A 243 50.34 2.66 18.78
N GLY A 244 49.33 3.52 19.06
CA GLY A 244 49.45 4.96 19.19
C GLY A 244 49.36 5.75 17.88
N ALA A 245 49.38 5.12 16.71
CA ALA A 245 49.20 5.78 15.41
C ALA A 245 47.74 5.81 14.96
N TRP A 246 47.24 6.97 14.49
CA TRP A 246 45.94 7.10 13.91
C TRP A 246 45.84 6.25 12.63
N THR A 247 44.77 5.44 12.48
CA THR A 247 44.57 4.51 11.35
C THR A 247 43.29 4.72 10.58
N GLN A 248 42.18 4.99 11.25
CA GLN A 248 40.89 5.15 10.60
C GLN A 248 39.89 5.93 11.46
N LYS A 249 38.83 6.41 10.83
CA LYS A 249 37.65 6.97 11.50
C LYS A 249 36.45 6.12 11.20
N LEU A 250 35.66 5.78 12.20
CA LEU A 250 34.38 5.07 12.08
C LEU A 250 33.25 6.04 12.39
N MET A 251 32.07 5.81 11.83
CA MET A 251 30.87 6.57 12.09
C MET A 251 29.66 5.64 12.20
N ARG A 252 28.73 5.99 13.12
CA ARG A 252 27.41 5.37 13.24
C ARG A 252 26.36 6.42 13.50
N LYS A 253 25.18 6.28 12.87
CA LYS A 253 23.98 6.99 13.28
C LYS A 253 23.39 6.32 14.50
N VAL A 254 22.91 7.11 15.46
CA VAL A 254 22.38 6.63 16.73
C VAL A 254 21.05 7.29 17.02
N GLY A 255 19.98 6.51 17.12
CA GLY A 255 18.70 6.95 17.63
C GLY A 255 18.52 6.54 19.10
N PHE A 256 18.41 7.52 19.99
CA PHE A 256 18.13 7.21 21.40
C PHE A 256 16.70 6.78 21.58
N ARG A 257 16.49 5.49 21.82
CA ARG A 257 15.19 4.88 22.04
C ARG A 257 15.24 3.72 23.02
N LYS A 258 14.06 3.38 23.53
CA LYS A 258 13.82 2.16 24.33
C LYS A 258 12.54 1.51 23.87
N ILE A 259 12.58 0.21 23.55
CA ILE A 259 11.41 -0.61 23.21
C ILE A 259 11.05 -1.44 24.43
N GLU A 260 9.77 -1.54 24.76
CA GLU A 260 9.29 -2.32 25.90
C GLU A 260 7.95 -3.01 25.56
N ARG A 261 7.90 -4.30 25.80
CA ARG A 261 6.64 -5.03 25.88
C ARG A 261 6.15 -5.03 27.33
N ARG A 262 4.93 -4.58 27.57
CA ARG A 262 4.27 -4.64 28.88
C ARG A 262 2.91 -5.29 28.71
N LYS A 263 2.79 -6.55 29.18
CA LYS A 263 1.62 -7.41 28.92
C LYS A 263 1.35 -7.49 27.41
N ASN A 264 0.14 -7.01 27.03
CA ASN A 264 -0.37 -7.03 25.67
C ASN A 264 -0.16 -5.70 24.91
N ARG A 265 0.83 -4.90 25.29
CA ARG A 265 1.12 -3.62 24.64
C ARG A 265 2.60 -3.47 24.31
N LEU A 266 2.90 -2.74 23.25
CA LEU A 266 4.24 -2.35 22.85
C LEU A 266 4.42 -0.85 23.08
N TYR A 267 5.57 -0.48 23.63
CA TYR A 267 5.92 0.90 23.94
C TYR A 267 7.26 1.27 23.29
N VAL A 268 7.35 2.48 22.79
CA VAL A 268 8.60 3.11 22.39
C VAL A 268 8.75 4.39 23.21
N ASN A 269 9.88 4.51 23.92
CA ASN A 269 10.17 5.66 24.80
C ASN A 269 9.11 5.90 25.90
N GLY A 270 8.38 4.87 26.30
CA GLY A 270 7.33 4.93 27.32
C GLY A 270 5.93 5.20 26.78
N ASP A 271 5.78 5.57 25.52
CA ASP A 271 4.49 5.79 24.86
C ASP A 271 4.02 4.53 24.16
N GLU A 272 2.72 4.17 24.27
CA GLU A 272 2.12 3.06 23.56
C GLU A 272 2.08 3.34 22.07
N VAL A 273 2.55 2.39 21.27
CA VAL A 273 2.57 2.55 19.81
C VAL A 273 1.47 1.74 19.12
N LYS A 274 0.91 2.33 18.07
CA LYS A 274 0.01 1.68 17.11
C LYS A 274 0.67 1.68 15.74
N LEU A 275 0.72 0.52 15.10
CA LEU A 275 1.48 0.26 13.88
C LEU A 275 0.57 0.33 12.65
N ARG A 276 0.70 1.41 11.88
CA ARG A 276 0.00 1.67 10.62
C ARG A 276 0.93 1.26 9.49
N GLY A 277 0.83 -0.01 9.07
CA GLY A 277 1.86 -0.60 8.26
C GLY A 277 1.47 -1.02 6.85
N VAL A 278 2.51 -1.35 6.09
CA VAL A 278 2.45 -2.07 4.82
C VAL A 278 3.56 -3.12 4.76
N CYS A 279 3.34 -4.20 4.01
CA CYS A 279 4.39 -5.13 3.61
C CYS A 279 5.17 -4.59 2.41
N ARG A 280 6.49 -4.83 2.37
CA ARG A 280 7.35 -4.38 1.26
C ARG A 280 8.35 -5.44 0.85
N HIS A 281 8.34 -5.75 -0.45
CA HIS A 281 9.42 -6.44 -1.14
C HIS A 281 10.41 -5.46 -1.78
N ASP A 282 11.68 -5.87 -1.93
CA ASP A 282 12.64 -5.17 -2.79
C ASP A 282 12.31 -5.52 -4.25
N VAL A 283 11.54 -4.67 -4.94
CA VAL A 283 11.07 -4.94 -6.30
C VAL A 283 11.09 -3.70 -7.18
N HIS A 284 11.38 -3.93 -8.47
CA HIS A 284 11.27 -2.92 -9.52
C HIS A 284 10.92 -3.59 -10.86
N PRO A 285 10.02 -3.04 -11.68
CA PRO A 285 9.57 -3.68 -12.92
C PRO A 285 10.67 -4.12 -13.88
N LEU A 286 11.74 -3.34 -14.02
CA LEU A 286 12.85 -3.62 -14.95
C LEU A 286 14.10 -4.21 -14.30
N ARG A 287 14.18 -4.18 -12.96
CA ARG A 287 15.37 -4.61 -12.22
C ARG A 287 15.13 -5.85 -11.36
N GLY A 288 13.92 -6.34 -11.34
CA GLY A 288 13.55 -7.46 -10.48
C GLY A 288 13.72 -7.11 -9.00
N ARG A 289 14.41 -7.97 -8.26
CA ARG A 289 14.69 -7.80 -6.82
C ARG A 289 15.99 -7.01 -6.53
N SER A 290 16.42 -6.20 -7.48
CA SER A 290 17.64 -5.39 -7.36
C SER A 290 17.29 -3.91 -7.34
N THR A 291 16.93 -3.38 -6.17
CA THR A 291 16.63 -1.96 -5.93
C THR A 291 17.91 -1.11 -5.83
N THR A 292 17.77 0.19 -5.78
CA THR A 292 18.88 1.15 -5.58
C THR A 292 18.60 2.01 -4.34
N PRO A 293 19.64 2.64 -3.75
CA PRO A 293 19.45 3.53 -2.60
C PRO A 293 18.44 4.65 -2.85
N GLU A 294 18.40 5.21 -4.07
CA GLU A 294 17.45 6.27 -4.43
C GLU A 294 16.01 5.76 -4.50
N MET A 295 15.81 4.50 -4.91
CA MET A 295 14.50 3.86 -4.88
C MET A 295 14.05 3.60 -3.45
N ASP A 296 14.93 3.08 -2.61
CA ASP A 296 14.67 2.79 -1.21
C ASP A 296 14.28 4.06 -0.43
N GLU A 297 15.00 5.15 -0.64
CA GLU A 297 14.67 6.45 -0.05
C GLU A 297 13.31 6.97 -0.53
N LYS A 298 13.03 6.88 -1.84
CA LYS A 298 11.74 7.27 -2.42
C LYS A 298 10.59 6.44 -1.84
N ASP A 299 10.78 5.13 -1.67
CA ASP A 299 9.79 4.23 -1.08
C ASP A 299 9.42 4.69 0.34
N VAL A 300 10.41 4.95 1.18
CA VAL A 300 10.21 5.40 2.56
C VAL A 300 9.48 6.75 2.62
N ILE A 301 9.86 7.71 1.76
CA ILE A 301 9.20 9.01 1.68
C ILE A 301 7.72 8.85 1.29
N LEU A 302 7.43 8.06 0.25
CA LEU A 302 6.05 7.81 -0.19
C LEU A 302 5.22 7.16 0.92
N LEU A 303 5.76 6.16 1.61
CA LEU A 303 5.05 5.50 2.71
C LEU A 303 4.79 6.45 3.88
N ARG A 304 5.79 7.22 4.31
CA ARG A 304 5.61 8.26 5.35
C ARG A 304 4.52 9.25 4.98
N ASP A 305 4.49 9.71 3.73
CA ASP A 305 3.51 10.69 3.23
C ASP A 305 2.09 10.08 3.11
N ALA A 306 1.98 8.74 3.09
CA ALA A 306 0.72 8.00 3.24
C ALA A 306 0.29 7.76 4.71
N ASN A 307 0.90 8.44 5.68
CA ASN A 307 0.70 8.22 7.12
C ASN A 307 1.08 6.81 7.62
N VAL A 308 1.83 6.05 6.84
CA VAL A 308 2.44 4.79 7.26
C VAL A 308 3.56 5.09 8.25
N ASN A 309 3.59 4.39 9.38
CA ASN A 309 4.65 4.49 10.38
C ASN A 309 5.37 3.16 10.61
N PHE A 310 5.02 2.11 9.85
CA PHE A 310 5.50 0.76 10.06
C PHE A 310 5.65 0.02 8.72
N VAL A 311 6.72 -0.74 8.55
CA VAL A 311 6.95 -1.61 7.39
C VAL A 311 7.36 -3.00 7.88
N ARG A 312 6.73 -4.04 7.34
CA ARG A 312 7.22 -5.41 7.40
C ARG A 312 8.02 -5.70 6.13
N THR A 313 9.26 -6.13 6.28
CA THR A 313 10.15 -6.48 5.16
C THR A 313 9.88 -7.91 4.70
N SER A 314 8.89 -8.09 3.90
CA SER A 314 8.44 -9.40 3.42
C SER A 314 9.24 -9.86 2.19
N HIS A 315 9.77 -11.08 2.11
CA HIS A 315 9.94 -12.06 3.19
C HIS A 315 11.43 -12.33 3.35
N TYR A 316 12.23 -11.28 3.55
CA TYR A 316 13.69 -11.34 3.68
C TYR A 316 14.25 -10.00 4.19
N PRO A 317 15.47 -9.95 4.75
CA PRO A 317 16.13 -8.72 5.15
C PRO A 317 16.25 -7.75 3.95
N PRO A 318 15.91 -6.47 4.11
CA PRO A 318 15.98 -5.49 3.03
C PRO A 318 17.42 -5.06 2.74
N THR A 319 17.60 -4.15 1.78
CA THR A 319 18.85 -3.42 1.61
C THR A 319 19.14 -2.55 2.83
N GLU A 320 20.43 -2.35 3.17
CA GLU A 320 20.84 -1.45 4.26
C GLU A 320 20.38 0.00 4.01
N SER A 321 20.38 0.45 2.74
CA SER A 321 19.89 1.77 2.33
C SER A 321 18.40 2.00 2.67
N PHE A 322 17.57 0.97 2.62
CA PHE A 322 16.17 1.06 3.04
C PHE A 322 16.06 1.30 4.56
N LEU A 323 16.84 0.59 5.37
CA LEU A 323 16.86 0.79 6.83
C LEU A 323 17.42 2.16 7.19
N GLU A 324 18.49 2.62 6.52
CA GLU A 324 19.02 3.98 6.68
C GLU A 324 17.97 5.05 6.38
N ALA A 325 17.17 4.87 5.33
CA ALA A 325 16.05 5.75 5.02
C ALA A 325 14.94 5.67 6.08
N CYS A 326 14.60 4.48 6.60
CA CYS A 326 13.64 4.33 7.71
C CYS A 326 14.14 5.04 8.99
N ASP A 327 15.42 4.94 9.31
CA ASP A 327 16.03 5.67 10.42
C ASP A 327 15.91 7.19 10.26
N GLN A 328 16.15 7.69 9.04
CA GLN A 328 16.18 9.11 8.72
C GLN A 328 14.78 9.74 8.65
N TYR A 329 13.81 9.04 8.08
CA TYR A 329 12.48 9.58 7.82
C TYR A 329 11.41 9.15 8.82
N GLY A 330 11.75 8.25 9.75
CA GLY A 330 10.90 7.83 10.85
C GLY A 330 9.84 6.79 10.43
N ILE A 331 10.29 5.55 10.17
CA ILE A 331 9.42 4.38 9.96
C ILE A 331 9.90 3.26 10.87
N TYR A 332 9.02 2.65 11.64
CA TYR A 332 9.29 1.41 12.37
C TYR A 332 9.40 0.23 11.40
N VAL A 333 10.26 -0.72 11.70
CA VAL A 333 10.47 -1.89 10.86
C VAL A 333 10.31 -3.18 11.68
N GLU A 334 9.53 -4.10 11.16
CA GLU A 334 9.60 -5.52 11.42
C GLU A 334 10.51 -6.11 10.36
N GLU A 335 11.70 -6.52 10.77
CA GLU A 335 12.66 -7.10 9.86
C GLU A 335 12.57 -8.62 9.89
N GLU A 336 12.36 -9.22 8.70
CA GLU A 336 12.07 -10.63 8.55
C GLU A 336 13.25 -11.39 7.99
N SER A 337 13.54 -12.56 8.62
CA SER A 337 14.49 -13.54 8.12
C SER A 337 14.05 -14.11 6.77
N ALA A 338 15.01 -14.49 5.93
CA ALA A 338 14.74 -15.06 4.60
C ALA A 338 14.27 -16.53 4.68
N VAL A 339 13.17 -16.77 5.39
CA VAL A 339 12.52 -18.08 5.51
C VAL A 339 11.05 -17.96 5.18
N CYS A 340 10.56 -18.71 4.18
CA CYS A 340 9.20 -18.54 3.69
C CYS A 340 8.59 -19.88 3.28
N PHE A 341 7.36 -20.15 3.72
CA PHE A 341 6.51 -21.29 3.34
C PHE A 341 7.08 -22.68 3.63
N VAL A 342 7.96 -22.79 4.60
CA VAL A 342 8.58 -24.09 4.96
C VAL A 342 7.54 -25.03 5.57
N ASN A 343 7.48 -26.25 5.05
CA ASN A 343 6.55 -27.31 5.45
C ASN A 343 5.06 -26.98 5.25
N GLN A 344 4.75 -26.14 4.27
CA GLN A 344 3.36 -25.88 3.88
C GLN A 344 2.90 -26.88 2.81
N ALA A 345 1.67 -27.41 2.94
CA ALA A 345 1.13 -28.42 2.02
C ALA A 345 1.00 -27.95 0.56
N TRP A 346 0.88 -26.64 0.35
CA TRP A 346 0.75 -26.01 -0.97
C TRP A 346 2.06 -25.46 -1.52
N SER A 347 3.13 -25.50 -0.71
CA SER A 347 4.45 -24.95 -1.06
C SER A 347 5.33 -26.02 -1.70
N LEU A 348 6.24 -25.58 -2.59
CA LEU A 348 7.33 -26.40 -3.12
C LEU A 348 8.58 -26.34 -2.22
N ALA A 349 8.56 -25.56 -1.13
CA ALA A 349 9.67 -25.49 -0.19
C ALA A 349 9.85 -26.83 0.52
N ALA A 350 11.11 -27.24 0.69
CA ALA A 350 11.43 -28.46 1.41
C ALA A 350 11.03 -28.37 2.89
N PRO A 351 10.57 -29.46 3.53
CA PRO A 351 10.35 -29.51 4.97
C PRO A 351 11.68 -29.47 5.72
N ALA A 352 12.10 -28.28 6.11
CA ALA A 352 13.43 -27.99 6.66
C ALA A 352 13.40 -27.42 8.09
N GLU A 353 12.22 -27.24 8.69
CA GLU A 353 12.00 -26.56 9.97
C GLU A 353 12.71 -27.22 11.16
N SER A 354 12.95 -28.52 11.08
CA SER A 354 13.63 -29.30 12.13
C SER A 354 14.83 -30.10 11.62
N ALA A 355 15.12 -30.11 10.32
CA ALA A 355 16.19 -30.88 9.71
C ALA A 355 17.57 -30.31 10.07
N PRO A 356 18.49 -31.12 10.71
CA PRO A 356 19.79 -30.61 11.16
C PRO A 356 20.68 -30.09 10.04
N GLU A 357 20.57 -30.63 8.84
CA GLU A 357 21.33 -30.21 7.65
C GLU A 357 20.98 -28.80 7.17
N PHE A 358 19.80 -28.30 7.52
CA PHE A 358 19.38 -26.94 7.23
C PHE A 358 19.72 -25.93 8.33
N THR A 359 20.11 -26.38 9.54
CA THR A 359 20.37 -25.49 10.68
C THR A 359 21.31 -24.34 10.31
N ALA A 360 22.40 -24.63 9.60
CA ALA A 360 23.36 -23.58 9.23
C ALA A 360 22.74 -22.50 8.32
N ARG A 361 21.78 -22.85 7.46
CA ARG A 361 21.11 -21.88 6.57
C ARG A 361 20.22 -20.93 7.36
N TYR A 362 19.46 -21.43 8.33
CA TYR A 362 18.67 -20.61 9.23
C TYR A 362 19.57 -19.69 10.04
N MET A 363 20.50 -20.29 10.79
CA MET A 363 21.34 -19.55 11.74
C MET A 363 22.25 -18.51 11.09
N ASN A 364 22.87 -18.82 9.95
CA ASN A 364 23.78 -17.89 9.29
C ASN A 364 23.04 -16.67 8.77
N GLN A 365 21.94 -16.88 8.06
CA GLN A 365 21.13 -15.75 7.52
C GLN A 365 20.56 -14.88 8.65
N PHE A 366 20.02 -15.50 9.70
CA PHE A 366 19.48 -14.77 10.84
C PHE A 366 20.55 -14.01 11.60
N ALA A 367 21.71 -14.63 11.85
CA ALA A 367 22.84 -13.99 12.54
C ALA A 367 23.42 -12.83 11.72
N GLU A 368 23.59 -13.00 10.41
CA GLU A 368 24.06 -11.94 9.49
C GLU A 368 23.10 -10.76 9.47
N MET A 369 21.78 -11.00 9.46
CA MET A 369 20.73 -9.98 9.55
C MET A 369 20.86 -9.20 10.87
N VAL A 370 20.83 -9.89 12.00
CA VAL A 370 20.91 -9.25 13.32
C VAL A 370 22.24 -8.49 13.50
N GLU A 371 23.37 -9.06 13.09
CA GLU A 371 24.69 -8.43 13.23
C GLU A 371 24.79 -7.14 12.40
N ARG A 372 24.27 -7.15 11.17
CA ARG A 372 24.24 -5.97 10.30
C ARG A 372 23.32 -4.87 10.85
N ASP A 373 22.08 -5.27 11.25
CA ASP A 373 20.96 -4.32 11.33
C ASP A 373 20.55 -3.92 12.75
N ARG A 374 21.12 -4.57 13.78
CA ARG A 374 20.85 -4.22 15.20
C ARG A 374 21.17 -2.78 15.58
N ASN A 375 22.01 -2.06 14.82
CA ASN A 375 22.31 -0.65 15.06
C ASN A 375 21.19 0.30 14.55
N HIS A 376 20.28 -0.16 13.67
CA HIS A 376 19.21 0.67 13.14
C HIS A 376 18.12 0.91 14.19
N PRO A 377 17.87 2.19 14.57
CA PRO A 377 16.80 2.48 15.52
C PRO A 377 15.40 2.19 14.96
N SER A 378 15.22 2.19 13.65
CA SER A 378 13.96 1.86 12.98
C SER A 378 13.53 0.41 13.19
N VAL A 379 14.46 -0.55 13.25
CA VAL A 379 14.13 -1.97 13.50
C VAL A 379 13.65 -2.12 14.94
N ILE A 380 12.39 -2.48 15.12
CA ILE A 380 11.75 -2.63 16.44
C ILE A 380 11.25 -4.05 16.73
N ILE A 381 11.17 -4.91 15.72
CA ILE A 381 10.71 -6.30 15.79
C ILE A 381 11.61 -7.17 14.92
N TRP A 382 12.03 -8.34 15.44
CA TRP A 382 12.66 -9.40 14.66
C TRP A 382 11.62 -10.45 14.29
N SER A 383 11.39 -10.69 12.98
CA SER A 383 10.53 -11.76 12.47
C SER A 383 11.38 -12.97 12.06
N LEU A 384 10.98 -14.16 12.54
CA LEU A 384 11.72 -15.41 12.28
C LEU A 384 11.43 -15.98 10.89
N GLY A 385 10.37 -15.54 10.21
CA GLY A 385 10.03 -15.99 8.87
C GLY A 385 8.54 -15.97 8.60
N ASN A 386 8.20 -16.15 7.32
CA ASN A 386 6.84 -16.08 6.82
C ASN A 386 6.17 -17.45 6.73
N GLU A 387 4.91 -17.55 7.16
CA GLU A 387 3.95 -18.63 6.89
C GLU A 387 4.59 -20.05 6.86
N SER A 388 5.40 -20.33 7.85
CA SER A 388 6.13 -21.61 8.00
C SER A 388 5.71 -22.34 9.27
N HIS A 389 5.81 -23.66 9.29
CA HIS A 389 5.56 -24.43 10.49
C HIS A 389 6.75 -24.34 11.47
N TRP A 390 6.44 -24.29 12.77
CA TRP A 390 7.46 -24.24 13.81
C TRP A 390 8.33 -25.50 13.85
N GLY A 391 9.62 -25.29 14.10
CA GLY A 391 10.59 -26.38 14.25
C GLY A 391 11.84 -25.96 15.01
N MET A 392 12.78 -26.93 15.18
CA MET A 392 13.99 -26.70 15.97
C MET A 392 14.91 -25.62 15.41
N ASN A 393 14.87 -25.35 14.11
CA ASN A 393 15.69 -24.32 13.51
C ASN A 393 15.18 -22.93 13.86
N PHE A 394 13.87 -22.70 13.90
CA PHE A 394 13.28 -21.46 14.42
C PHE A 394 13.52 -21.26 15.92
N GLU A 395 13.52 -22.35 16.72
CA GLU A 395 13.88 -22.26 18.15
C GLU A 395 15.31 -21.78 18.35
N LYS A 396 16.25 -22.19 17.49
CA LYS A 396 17.64 -21.70 17.53
C LYS A 396 17.75 -20.23 17.14
N GLU A 397 17.04 -19.77 16.09
CA GLU A 397 16.97 -18.35 15.72
C GLU A 397 16.41 -17.51 16.87
N ARG A 398 15.30 -17.95 17.47
CA ARG A 398 14.71 -17.28 18.62
C ARG A 398 15.67 -17.18 19.81
N ALA A 399 16.36 -18.29 20.11
CA ALA A 399 17.34 -18.30 21.19
C ALA A 399 18.52 -17.35 20.90
N TYR A 400 18.97 -17.30 19.65
CA TYR A 400 20.01 -16.38 19.20
C TYR A 400 19.56 -14.92 19.33
N ALA A 401 18.37 -14.58 18.86
CA ALA A 401 17.81 -13.23 18.98
C ALA A 401 17.78 -12.76 20.43
N ARG A 402 17.30 -13.61 21.35
CA ARG A 402 17.24 -13.28 22.79
C ARG A 402 18.62 -13.12 23.44
N GLN A 403 19.62 -13.85 22.96
CA GLN A 403 20.98 -13.76 23.46
C GLN A 403 21.69 -12.51 22.93
N GLU A 404 21.62 -12.26 21.62
CA GLU A 404 22.38 -11.20 20.96
C GLU A 404 21.69 -9.84 20.99
N ASP A 405 20.36 -9.82 20.96
CA ASP A 405 19.58 -8.58 21.03
C ASP A 405 18.30 -8.73 21.85
N PRO A 406 18.40 -8.72 23.18
CA PRO A 406 17.24 -8.80 24.08
C PRO A 406 16.38 -7.51 24.08
N THR A 407 16.76 -6.49 23.34
CA THR A 407 16.09 -5.18 23.33
C THR A 407 14.86 -5.17 22.42
N ARG A 408 14.74 -6.08 21.49
CA ARG A 408 13.63 -6.18 20.54
C ARG A 408 12.80 -7.43 20.76
N PRO A 409 11.46 -7.35 20.66
CA PRO A 409 10.58 -8.50 20.65
C PRO A 409 10.77 -9.34 19.37
N VAL A 410 10.43 -10.63 19.51
CA VAL A 410 10.45 -11.61 18.42
C VAL A 410 9.02 -11.98 18.05
N ILE A 411 8.72 -12.07 16.75
CA ILE A 411 7.46 -12.53 16.18
C ILE A 411 7.69 -13.77 15.31
N PHE A 412 6.67 -14.61 15.19
CA PHE A 412 6.65 -15.77 14.31
C PHE A 412 5.27 -15.96 13.68
N SER A 413 5.22 -16.11 12.37
CA SER A 413 4.00 -16.48 11.65
C SER A 413 3.53 -17.89 12.07
N TYR A 414 2.23 -18.18 11.96
CA TYR A 414 1.62 -19.44 12.38
C TYR A 414 1.93 -19.84 13.84
N PRO A 415 1.68 -18.98 14.81
CA PRO A 415 1.96 -19.25 16.22
C PRO A 415 1.22 -20.49 16.77
N GLU A 416 0.15 -20.96 16.13
CA GLU A 416 -0.59 -22.16 16.47
C GLU A 416 0.23 -23.44 16.28
N THR A 417 1.27 -23.40 15.44
CA THR A 417 2.18 -24.54 15.22
C THR A 417 3.25 -24.65 16.29
N VAL A 418 3.40 -23.63 17.15
CA VAL A 418 4.35 -23.61 18.27
C VAL A 418 3.83 -24.53 19.39
N PRO A 419 4.61 -25.48 19.91
CA PRO A 419 4.22 -26.30 21.05
C PRO A 419 3.80 -25.45 22.25
N LYS A 420 2.70 -25.82 22.92
CA LYS A 420 2.08 -25.03 24.02
C LYS A 420 2.98 -24.83 25.24
N ASP A 421 3.95 -25.71 25.46
CA ASP A 421 4.96 -25.63 26.50
C ASP A 421 6.17 -24.75 26.15
N LEU A 422 6.29 -24.35 24.88
CA LEU A 422 7.28 -23.40 24.41
C LEU A 422 6.64 -22.00 24.32
N SER A 423 6.89 -21.15 25.30
CA SER A 423 6.55 -19.72 25.19
C SER A 423 7.51 -19.03 24.20
N GLY A 424 7.28 -19.23 22.90
CA GLY A 424 8.29 -19.02 21.88
C GLY A 424 8.41 -17.61 21.32
N TYR A 425 7.38 -16.78 21.40
CA TYR A 425 7.33 -15.48 20.76
C TYR A 425 6.86 -14.40 21.74
N ASP A 426 7.22 -13.15 21.44
CA ASP A 426 6.84 -12.00 22.24
C ASP A 426 5.58 -11.30 21.72
N LEU A 427 5.30 -11.42 20.43
CA LEU A 427 4.17 -10.87 19.71
C LEU A 427 3.41 -11.99 18.99
N TYR A 428 2.07 -11.92 18.98
CA TYR A 428 1.20 -12.86 18.28
C TYR A 428 0.95 -12.34 16.87
N SER A 429 1.35 -13.08 15.84
CA SER A 429 1.06 -12.78 14.44
C SER A 429 -0.31 -13.31 14.03
N GLU A 430 -1.05 -12.55 13.25
CA GLU A 430 -2.27 -13.03 12.59
C GLU A 430 -2.34 -12.47 11.17
N HIS A 431 -2.44 -13.38 10.18
CA HIS A 431 -2.63 -13.04 8.77
C HIS A 431 -4.11 -13.08 8.41
N TYR A 432 -4.58 -12.07 7.69
CA TYR A 432 -5.92 -11.94 7.12
C TYR A 432 -7.06 -12.26 8.11
N PRO A 433 -7.10 -11.62 9.30
CA PRO A 433 -8.23 -11.81 10.21
C PRO A 433 -9.55 -11.48 9.52
N GLN A 434 -10.62 -12.16 9.92
CA GLN A 434 -11.95 -11.82 9.41
C GLN A 434 -12.25 -10.34 9.71
N PHE A 435 -12.93 -9.68 8.80
CA PHE A 435 -13.17 -8.24 8.85
C PHE A 435 -13.84 -7.76 10.15
N ASP A 436 -14.74 -8.55 10.70
CA ASP A 436 -15.51 -8.31 11.94
C ASP A 436 -15.01 -9.17 13.12
N ALA A 437 -13.82 -9.77 13.01
CA ALA A 437 -13.20 -10.53 14.08
C ALA A 437 -12.98 -9.67 15.33
N ASP A 438 -13.05 -10.29 16.50
CA ASP A 438 -12.55 -9.68 17.72
C ASP A 438 -11.03 -9.64 17.71
N LEU A 439 -10.48 -8.45 17.54
CA LEU A 439 -9.04 -8.21 17.49
C LEU A 439 -8.41 -8.08 18.88
N THR A 440 -9.17 -8.22 19.95
CA THR A 440 -8.69 -8.12 21.33
C THR A 440 -7.69 -9.23 21.64
N SER A 441 -6.56 -8.87 22.24
CA SER A 441 -5.57 -9.81 22.77
C SER A 441 -5.29 -9.47 24.24
N PRO A 442 -5.66 -10.35 25.20
CA PRO A 442 -5.59 -10.01 26.63
C PRO A 442 -4.17 -10.10 27.22
N ASP A 443 -3.33 -10.99 26.73
CA ASP A 443 -2.08 -11.37 27.38
C ASP A 443 -0.82 -11.02 26.59
N ILE A 444 -0.87 -11.10 25.26
CA ILE A 444 0.26 -10.88 24.34
C ILE A 444 -0.16 -9.83 23.32
N PRO A 445 0.71 -8.88 22.94
CA PRO A 445 0.38 -7.95 21.86
C PRO A 445 0.16 -8.71 20.55
N LYS A 446 -0.92 -8.38 19.83
CA LYS A 446 -1.28 -8.97 18.53
C LYS A 446 -0.95 -7.99 17.41
N LEU A 447 -0.27 -8.48 16.39
CA LEU A 447 0.03 -7.77 15.16
C LEU A 447 -0.61 -8.50 13.98
N ASN A 448 -1.43 -7.79 13.21
CA ASN A 448 -1.96 -8.33 11.96
C ASN A 448 -0.95 -8.00 10.84
N ASP A 449 0.14 -8.73 10.80
CA ASP A 449 1.31 -8.44 9.97
C ASP A 449 1.14 -8.75 8.48
N GLU A 450 -0.04 -9.29 8.10
CA GLU A 450 -0.60 -9.25 6.74
C GLU A 450 -2.10 -9.10 6.77
N TYR A 451 -2.66 -8.11 6.05
CA TYR A 451 -4.10 -7.97 5.90
C TYR A 451 -4.47 -7.09 4.69
N ALA A 452 -5.77 -7.07 4.35
CA ALA A 452 -6.39 -6.13 3.44
C ALA A 452 -5.76 -6.08 2.04
N HIS A 453 -5.74 -7.20 1.32
CA HIS A 453 -5.47 -7.18 -0.13
C HIS A 453 -6.30 -6.09 -0.81
N ILE A 454 -5.68 -5.33 -1.69
CA ILE A 454 -6.40 -4.30 -2.42
C ILE A 454 -7.33 -4.89 -3.48
N SER A 455 -8.30 -4.10 -3.91
CA SER A 455 -9.40 -4.53 -4.79
C SER A 455 -8.97 -5.04 -6.17
N CYS A 456 -7.79 -4.68 -6.67
CA CYS A 456 -7.29 -5.20 -7.94
C CYS A 456 -7.03 -6.72 -7.93
N TYR A 457 -6.96 -7.34 -6.77
CA TYR A 457 -6.89 -8.79 -6.65
C TYR A 457 -8.20 -9.49 -7.09
N ASN A 458 -9.33 -8.78 -7.03
CA ASN A 458 -10.61 -9.25 -7.55
C ASN A 458 -10.87 -8.67 -8.96
N THR A 459 -10.20 -9.23 -9.96
CA THR A 459 -10.23 -8.73 -11.34
C THR A 459 -11.62 -8.71 -11.96
N ASP A 460 -12.51 -9.64 -11.62
CA ASP A 460 -13.87 -9.70 -12.20
C ASP A 460 -14.77 -8.60 -11.67
N THR A 461 -14.67 -8.28 -10.36
CA THR A 461 -15.39 -7.14 -9.79
C THR A 461 -14.83 -5.82 -10.34
N LEU A 462 -13.51 -5.70 -10.43
CA LEU A 462 -12.85 -4.51 -10.96
C LEU A 462 -13.21 -4.23 -12.43
N LYS A 463 -13.28 -5.26 -13.28
CA LYS A 463 -13.73 -5.14 -14.67
C LYS A 463 -15.14 -4.60 -14.79
N ARG A 464 -16.04 -5.05 -13.92
CA ARG A 464 -17.45 -4.65 -13.93
C ARG A 464 -17.64 -3.26 -13.35
N ASP A 465 -16.98 -2.96 -12.23
CA ASP A 465 -17.15 -1.74 -11.48
C ASP A 465 -15.84 -1.27 -10.83
N PRO A 466 -15.11 -0.33 -11.44
CA PRO A 466 -13.91 0.25 -10.84
C PRO A 466 -14.14 0.94 -9.49
N GLY A 467 -15.41 1.23 -9.12
CA GLY A 467 -15.80 1.80 -7.83
C GLY A 467 -15.43 0.92 -6.63
N VAL A 468 -15.15 -0.37 -6.86
CA VAL A 468 -14.63 -1.28 -5.82
C VAL A 468 -13.35 -0.76 -5.16
N ARG A 469 -12.53 0.02 -5.87
CA ARG A 469 -11.35 0.68 -5.31
C ARG A 469 -11.72 1.67 -4.21
N ASN A 470 -12.77 2.47 -4.40
CA ASN A 470 -13.25 3.38 -3.36
C ASN A 470 -13.89 2.61 -2.19
N PHE A 471 -14.60 1.52 -2.49
CA PHE A 471 -15.18 0.66 -1.46
C PHE A 471 -14.10 0.01 -0.57
N TRP A 472 -12.94 -0.32 -1.11
CA TRP A 472 -11.79 -0.77 -0.31
C TRP A 472 -11.41 0.26 0.77
N GLY A 473 -11.55 1.56 0.49
CA GLY A 473 -11.33 2.62 1.48
C GLY A 473 -12.29 2.55 2.68
N HIS A 474 -13.57 2.16 2.47
CA HIS A 474 -14.51 1.89 3.56
C HIS A 474 -14.01 0.74 4.44
N SER A 475 -13.50 -0.34 3.82
CA SER A 475 -12.92 -1.48 4.51
C SER A 475 -11.74 -1.06 5.38
N MET A 476 -10.80 -0.32 4.80
CA MET A 476 -9.60 0.15 5.49
C MET A 476 -9.93 1.06 6.67
N LYS A 477 -10.83 2.03 6.48
CA LYS A 477 -11.25 2.93 7.56
C LYS A 477 -11.80 2.15 8.74
N ARG A 478 -12.75 1.25 8.48
CA ARG A 478 -13.43 0.47 9.53
C ARG A 478 -12.46 -0.50 10.22
N PHE A 479 -11.65 -1.23 9.46
CA PHE A 479 -10.72 -2.20 10.01
C PHE A 479 -9.63 -1.51 10.86
N TRP A 480 -9.07 -0.39 10.38
CA TRP A 480 -8.09 0.38 11.14
C TRP A 480 -8.70 0.95 12.44
N GLU A 481 -9.92 1.46 12.40
CA GLU A 481 -10.63 1.93 13.60
C GLU A 481 -10.82 0.81 14.61
N ASN A 482 -11.12 -0.43 14.17
CA ASN A 482 -11.20 -1.61 15.01
C ASN A 482 -9.82 -1.95 15.63
N CYS A 483 -8.75 -1.99 14.81
CA CYS A 483 -7.38 -2.22 15.30
C CYS A 483 -6.96 -1.21 16.36
N TYR A 484 -7.19 0.07 16.10
CA TYR A 484 -6.81 1.14 17.04
C TYR A 484 -7.52 1.01 18.39
N ASN A 485 -8.80 0.67 18.39
CA ASN A 485 -9.64 0.59 19.60
C ASN A 485 -9.55 -0.76 20.32
N ALA A 486 -9.10 -1.84 19.67
CA ALA A 486 -9.02 -3.17 20.29
C ALA A 486 -7.84 -3.24 21.28
N PRO A 487 -8.12 -3.60 22.56
CA PRO A 487 -7.07 -3.80 23.57
C PRO A 487 -6.09 -4.89 23.15
N GLY A 488 -4.80 -4.59 23.15
CA GLY A 488 -3.76 -5.56 22.78
C GLY A 488 -3.52 -5.71 21.29
N CYS A 489 -4.33 -5.13 20.41
CA CYS A 489 -4.04 -5.04 18.99
C CYS A 489 -3.05 -3.89 18.73
N LEU A 490 -1.91 -4.20 18.13
CA LEU A 490 -0.90 -3.20 17.75
C LEU A 490 -1.25 -2.48 16.45
N GLY A 491 -2.04 -3.09 15.60
CA GLY A 491 -2.31 -2.67 14.23
C GLY A 491 -1.90 -3.76 13.24
N GLY A 492 -1.22 -3.38 12.15
CA GLY A 492 -0.75 -4.36 11.18
C GLY A 492 -0.19 -3.76 9.89
N ALA A 493 0.04 -4.63 8.89
CA ALA A 493 0.64 -4.29 7.61
C ALA A 493 -0.26 -4.70 6.43
N ILE A 494 -0.65 -3.73 5.60
CA ILE A 494 -1.40 -3.98 4.37
C ILE A 494 -0.55 -4.82 3.42
N TRP A 495 -1.12 -5.85 2.86
CA TRP A 495 -0.49 -6.60 1.77
C TRP A 495 -0.94 -6.03 0.41
N GLY A 496 -0.16 -5.15 -0.27
CA GLY A 496 1.21 -4.72 0.07
C GLY A 496 1.39 -3.23 -0.18
N GLY A 497 2.62 -2.75 0.04
CA GLY A 497 3.01 -1.36 -0.22
C GLY A 497 3.18 -1.06 -1.71
N PHE A 498 3.82 -1.95 -2.44
CA PHE A 498 4.17 -1.79 -3.86
C PHE A 498 3.70 -2.99 -4.69
N ASP A 499 3.34 -2.73 -5.96
CA ASP A 499 3.02 -3.80 -6.90
C ASP A 499 4.25 -4.66 -7.20
N GLU A 500 4.08 -5.97 -7.17
CA GLU A 500 5.09 -6.95 -7.54
C GLU A 500 4.95 -7.40 -8.98
N VAL A 501 5.30 -6.51 -9.89
CA VAL A 501 5.23 -6.71 -11.32
C VAL A 501 6.62 -6.65 -11.93
N PHE A 502 7.00 -7.70 -12.65
CA PHE A 502 8.28 -7.83 -13.33
C PHE A 502 8.07 -7.80 -14.84
N MET A 503 8.60 -6.77 -15.49
CA MET A 503 8.55 -6.62 -16.94
C MET A 503 9.77 -7.31 -17.56
N LEU A 504 9.76 -8.65 -17.60
CA LEU A 504 10.83 -9.42 -18.22
C LEU A 504 10.85 -9.19 -19.73
N PRO A 505 12.01 -9.39 -20.43
CA PRO A 505 12.11 -9.10 -21.86
C PRO A 505 11.08 -9.79 -22.74
N GLU A 506 10.70 -11.03 -22.42
CA GLU A 506 9.78 -11.83 -23.24
C GLU A 506 8.30 -11.65 -22.85
N SER A 507 8.02 -11.44 -21.57
CA SER A 507 6.64 -11.31 -21.06
C SER A 507 6.62 -10.69 -19.66
N PRO A 508 5.52 -10.03 -19.27
CA PRO A 508 5.36 -9.63 -17.87
C PRO A 508 5.17 -10.88 -17.01
N VAL A 509 5.80 -10.87 -15.87
CA VAL A 509 5.57 -11.84 -14.80
C VAL A 509 5.18 -11.04 -13.57
N GLY A 510 4.19 -11.48 -12.85
CA GLY A 510 3.81 -10.80 -11.65
C GLY A 510 3.23 -11.76 -10.66
N TYR A 511 3.45 -11.43 -9.43
CA TYR A 511 2.75 -12.06 -8.35
C TYR A 511 1.45 -11.33 -8.08
N GLY A 512 1.46 -9.98 -8.10
CA GLY A 512 0.25 -9.21 -8.00
C GLY A 512 0.41 -7.68 -8.08
N GLU A 513 -0.66 -7.03 -8.56
CA GLU A 513 -0.84 -5.57 -8.53
C GLU A 513 -1.51 -5.13 -7.22
N TRP A 514 -1.09 -5.66 -6.10
CA TRP A 514 -1.68 -5.45 -4.78
C TRP A 514 -1.07 -4.30 -3.96
N GLY A 515 -0.09 -3.59 -4.51
CA GLY A 515 0.47 -2.42 -3.86
C GLY A 515 -0.50 -1.24 -3.82
N ILE A 516 -0.46 -0.46 -2.74
CA ILE A 516 -1.11 0.87 -2.73
C ILE A 516 -0.37 1.85 -3.65
N ILE A 517 0.86 1.52 -4.02
CA ILE A 517 1.74 2.21 -4.96
C ILE A 517 2.09 1.23 -6.09
N ASP A 518 2.11 1.67 -7.34
CA ASP A 518 2.51 0.80 -8.44
C ASP A 518 4.02 0.52 -8.47
N GLY A 519 4.44 -0.45 -9.28
CA GLY A 519 5.86 -0.82 -9.40
C GLY A 519 6.77 0.32 -9.85
N TRP A 520 6.25 1.34 -10.52
CA TRP A 520 6.94 2.55 -10.96
C TRP A 520 6.97 3.67 -9.91
N ARG A 521 6.46 3.42 -8.69
CA ARG A 521 6.36 4.38 -7.58
C ARG A 521 5.37 5.52 -7.85
N ARG A 522 4.26 5.20 -8.52
CA ARG A 522 3.14 6.12 -8.69
C ARG A 522 2.03 5.77 -7.69
N PRO A 523 1.54 6.73 -6.87
CA PRO A 523 0.41 6.52 -5.97
C PRO A 523 -0.85 6.08 -6.72
N LYS A 524 -1.46 4.96 -6.32
CA LYS A 524 -2.74 4.45 -6.82
C LYS A 524 -3.90 5.05 -5.97
N PRO A 525 -5.18 4.85 -6.33
CA PRO A 525 -6.29 5.31 -5.49
C PRO A 525 -6.18 4.83 -4.04
N GLU A 526 -5.74 3.60 -3.84
CA GLU A 526 -5.56 2.98 -2.54
C GLU A 526 -4.50 3.68 -1.66
N TYR A 527 -3.53 4.36 -2.25
CA TYR A 527 -2.56 5.20 -1.53
C TYR A 527 -3.25 6.33 -0.75
N TRP A 528 -4.11 7.09 -1.44
CA TRP A 528 -4.85 8.19 -0.84
C TRP A 528 -5.89 7.72 0.17
N LEU A 529 -6.52 6.57 -0.09
CA LEU A 529 -7.44 5.92 0.85
C LEU A 529 -6.71 5.46 2.11
N THR A 530 -5.49 4.94 1.98
CA THR A 530 -4.61 4.57 3.10
C THR A 530 -4.20 5.80 3.90
N GLN A 531 -3.77 6.87 3.23
CA GLN A 531 -3.40 8.14 3.89
C GLN A 531 -4.53 8.65 4.78
N LYS A 532 -5.76 8.62 4.26
CA LYS A 532 -6.97 9.06 5.00
C LYS A 532 -7.33 8.09 6.13
N ALA A 533 -7.33 6.79 5.88
CA ALA A 533 -7.66 5.79 6.91
C ALA A 533 -6.65 5.81 8.06
N TYR A 534 -5.35 5.93 7.75
CA TYR A 534 -4.25 5.98 8.70
C TYR A 534 -3.99 7.37 9.30
N SER A 535 -4.74 8.39 8.87
CA SER A 535 -4.59 9.74 9.42
C SER A 535 -4.65 9.73 10.94
N PRO A 536 -3.66 10.28 11.63
CA PRO A 536 -3.71 10.44 13.09
C PRO A 536 -4.56 11.63 13.54
N VAL A 537 -5.04 12.46 12.61
CA VAL A 537 -5.96 13.56 12.89
C VAL A 537 -7.39 13.07 12.74
N ARG A 538 -8.17 13.08 13.81
CA ARG A 538 -9.56 12.61 13.84
C ARG A 538 -10.51 13.75 14.10
N ILE A 539 -11.20 14.20 13.05
CA ILE A 539 -12.32 15.13 13.12
C ILE A 539 -13.52 14.56 12.35
N ALA A 540 -14.72 15.00 12.70
CA ALA A 540 -15.90 14.65 11.91
C ALA A 540 -15.77 15.26 10.52
N ASP A 541 -15.93 14.43 9.50
CA ASP A 541 -15.75 14.83 8.11
C ASP A 541 -17.10 15.08 7.42
N GLY A 542 -17.12 16.04 6.51
CA GLY A 542 -18.28 16.41 5.69
C GLY A 542 -18.99 17.69 6.14
N GLU A 543 -19.99 17.61 7.01
CA GLU A 543 -20.80 18.77 7.42
C GLU A 543 -20.48 19.22 8.83
N ILE A 544 -20.49 20.55 9.06
CA ILE A 544 -20.25 21.17 10.36
C ILE A 544 -21.27 22.25 10.63
N SER A 545 -21.71 22.37 11.88
CA SER A 545 -22.69 23.39 12.29
C SER A 545 -22.13 24.81 12.15
N ASN A 546 -22.91 25.72 11.58
CA ASN A 546 -22.59 27.14 11.54
C ASN A 546 -22.67 27.74 12.96
N PRO A 547 -21.57 28.31 13.49
CA PRO A 547 -21.59 28.88 14.85
C PRO A 547 -22.28 30.23 14.93
N GLY A 548 -22.63 30.85 13.79
CA GLY A 548 -23.18 32.21 13.68
C GLY A 548 -22.12 33.28 13.44
N ALA A 549 -22.54 34.38 12.86
CA ALA A 549 -21.66 35.50 12.52
C ALA A 549 -20.93 36.07 13.74
N GLY A 550 -19.63 36.26 13.64
CA GLY A 550 -18.80 36.82 14.70
C GLY A 550 -18.44 35.85 15.84
N GLN A 551 -18.84 34.59 15.75
CA GLN A 551 -18.49 33.56 16.72
C GLN A 551 -17.25 32.75 16.24
N PRO A 552 -16.38 32.29 17.18
CA PRO A 552 -15.35 31.33 16.84
C PRO A 552 -15.95 29.98 16.47
N LEU A 553 -15.33 29.29 15.52
CA LEU A 553 -15.72 27.93 15.20
C LEU A 553 -14.91 26.94 16.03
N GLU A 554 -15.60 26.07 16.76
CA GLU A 554 -15.00 25.03 17.58
C GLU A 554 -15.23 23.66 16.93
N ILE A 555 -14.13 22.92 16.67
CA ILE A 555 -14.15 21.63 15.99
C ILE A 555 -13.59 20.57 16.96
N PRO A 556 -14.41 19.61 17.41
CA PRO A 556 -13.91 18.49 18.19
C PRO A 556 -12.86 17.68 17.40
N ALA A 557 -11.74 17.39 18.03
CA ALA A 557 -10.64 16.68 17.41
C ALA A 557 -10.08 15.59 18.33
N GLY A 558 -9.67 14.45 17.74
CA GLY A 558 -8.95 13.38 18.41
C GLY A 558 -7.53 13.28 17.85
N ASN A 559 -6.56 13.05 18.73
CA ASN A 559 -5.17 12.84 18.38
C ASN A 559 -4.83 11.35 18.43
N TRP A 560 -4.56 10.74 17.27
CA TRP A 560 -4.13 9.34 17.15
C TRP A 560 -2.65 9.19 16.78
N PHE A 561 -1.86 10.24 16.91
CA PHE A 561 -0.41 10.12 16.97
C PHE A 561 0.01 9.32 18.22
N CYS A 562 1.17 8.68 18.13
CA CYS A 562 1.75 7.98 19.27
C CYS A 562 2.60 8.89 20.16
N HIS A 563 3.29 9.88 19.59
CA HIS A 563 4.25 10.75 20.24
C HIS A 563 3.96 12.24 20.04
N THR A 564 3.38 12.64 18.90
CA THR A 564 3.21 14.05 18.50
C THR A 564 2.00 14.69 19.18
N ASN A 565 2.21 15.82 19.87
CA ASN A 565 1.12 16.67 20.33
C ASN A 565 0.61 17.56 19.19
N PHE A 566 -0.69 17.84 19.11
CA PHE A 566 -1.23 18.74 18.08
C PHE A 566 -0.64 20.14 18.11
N SER A 567 -0.11 20.59 19.24
CA SER A 567 0.63 21.88 19.33
C SER A 567 1.90 21.93 18.47
N GLU A 568 2.40 20.77 18.01
CA GLU A 568 3.54 20.65 17.10
C GLU A 568 3.13 20.76 15.63
N LEU A 569 1.82 20.60 15.34
CA LEU A 569 1.31 20.70 13.98
C LEU A 569 1.10 22.16 13.57
N LYS A 570 1.37 22.44 12.30
CA LYS A 570 0.91 23.65 11.65
C LYS A 570 -0.45 23.37 11.00
N THR A 571 -1.50 24.02 11.49
CA THR A 571 -2.86 23.83 10.98
C THR A 571 -3.31 25.09 10.25
N LEU A 572 -3.54 24.97 8.94
CA LEU A 572 -4.01 26.04 8.08
C LEU A 572 -5.51 25.88 7.81
N TRP A 573 -6.22 27.00 7.77
CA TRP A 573 -7.61 27.04 7.38
C TRP A 573 -7.85 28.04 6.24
N SER A 574 -8.85 27.76 5.40
CA SER A 574 -9.33 28.72 4.40
C SER A 574 -10.82 28.58 4.15
N VAL A 575 -11.50 29.72 3.86
CA VAL A 575 -12.91 29.82 3.44
C VAL A 575 -12.99 30.90 2.36
N GLY A 576 -13.29 30.51 1.12
CA GLY A 576 -13.25 31.45 -0.01
C GLY A 576 -11.86 32.09 -0.15
N ASN A 577 -11.79 33.42 -0.07
CA ASN A 577 -10.55 34.20 -0.16
C ASN A 577 -9.88 34.46 1.20
N GLU A 578 -10.49 34.06 2.29
CA GLU A 578 -9.95 34.22 3.65
C GLU A 578 -9.17 32.98 4.04
N SER A 579 -8.03 33.18 4.70
CA SER A 579 -7.19 32.07 5.19
C SER A 579 -6.37 32.51 6.40
N GLY A 580 -5.91 31.52 7.16
CA GLY A 580 -5.06 31.77 8.32
C GLY A 580 -4.52 30.49 8.93
N GLU A 581 -3.81 30.63 10.04
CA GLU A 581 -3.35 29.53 10.87
C GLU A 581 -4.24 29.45 12.12
N THR A 582 -4.60 28.23 12.57
CA THR A 582 -5.32 28.06 13.85
C THR A 582 -4.40 28.34 15.02
N THR A 583 -4.99 28.66 16.19
CA THR A 583 -4.23 28.61 17.44
C THR A 583 -3.78 27.17 17.68
N ARG A 584 -2.50 26.99 18.02
CA ARG A 584 -1.93 25.66 18.32
C ARG A 584 -2.69 25.01 19.46
N ALA A 585 -3.37 23.90 19.16
CA ALA A 585 -4.16 23.16 20.13
C ALA A 585 -3.27 22.21 20.93
N ASN A 586 -3.29 22.29 22.25
CA ASN A 586 -2.58 21.32 23.08
C ASN A 586 -3.45 20.07 23.30
N ILE A 587 -3.37 19.13 22.34
CA ILE A 587 -4.06 17.83 22.40
C ILE A 587 -2.98 16.75 22.39
N ALA A 588 -2.77 16.11 23.53
CA ALA A 588 -1.76 15.07 23.70
C ALA A 588 -2.11 13.81 22.86
N PRO A 589 -1.11 12.94 22.55
CA PRO A 589 -1.34 11.63 21.97
C PRO A 589 -2.43 10.84 22.71
N GLY A 590 -3.33 10.19 21.93
CA GLY A 590 -4.47 9.44 22.45
C GLY A 590 -5.61 10.29 23.06
N ALA A 591 -5.46 11.62 23.16
CA ALA A 591 -6.44 12.50 23.77
C ALA A 591 -7.45 13.08 22.75
N ARG A 592 -8.54 13.63 23.30
CA ARG A 592 -9.52 14.44 22.56
C ARG A 592 -9.46 15.89 23.04
N GLY A 593 -9.75 16.83 22.13
CA GLY A 593 -9.77 18.25 22.41
C GLY A 593 -10.54 19.03 21.35
N THR A 594 -10.30 20.33 21.25
CA THR A 594 -11.01 21.22 20.37
C THR A 594 -10.03 22.11 19.59
N LEU A 595 -10.20 22.15 18.27
CA LEU A 595 -9.56 23.13 17.40
C LEU A 595 -10.39 24.41 17.39
N ARG A 596 -9.74 25.57 17.37
CA ARG A 596 -10.43 26.86 17.31
C ARG A 596 -10.02 27.63 16.06
N ILE A 597 -11.01 28.03 15.29
CA ILE A 597 -10.84 28.95 14.15
C ILE A 597 -11.37 30.32 14.59
N PRO A 598 -10.65 31.41 14.29
CA PRO A 598 -11.05 32.75 14.71
C PRO A 598 -12.44 33.16 14.27
N PRO A 599 -13.12 34.09 15.02
CA PRO A 599 -14.40 34.62 14.65
C PRO A 599 -14.39 35.25 13.25
N ARG A 600 -15.41 35.00 12.44
CA ARG A 600 -15.64 35.61 11.13
C ARG A 600 -17.14 35.67 10.80
N GLY A 601 -17.50 36.19 9.63
CA GLY A 601 -18.86 36.17 9.11
C GLY A 601 -19.22 34.85 8.45
N TRP A 602 -19.50 33.79 9.26
CA TRP A 602 -19.84 32.45 8.76
C TRP A 602 -21.17 32.46 8.01
N ARG A 603 -21.22 31.72 6.88
CA ARG A 603 -22.46 31.58 6.07
C ARG A 603 -22.70 30.09 5.80
N ASP A 604 -24.01 29.75 5.76
CA ASP A 604 -24.38 28.37 5.35
C ASP A 604 -23.99 28.11 3.90
N GLY A 605 -23.49 26.89 3.65
CA GLY A 605 -23.05 26.48 2.35
C GLY A 605 -21.57 26.79 2.02
N GLU A 606 -20.89 27.63 2.82
CA GLU A 606 -19.43 27.82 2.68
C GLU A 606 -18.68 26.53 3.00
N VAL A 607 -17.53 26.36 2.37
CA VAL A 607 -16.63 25.22 2.63
C VAL A 607 -15.41 25.71 3.37
N LEU A 608 -15.17 25.16 4.55
CA LEU A 608 -13.94 25.33 5.33
C LEU A 608 -12.94 24.26 4.91
N SER A 609 -11.82 24.66 4.33
CA SER A 609 -10.68 23.78 4.12
C SER A 609 -9.75 23.83 5.34
N LEU A 610 -9.36 22.67 5.86
CA LEU A 610 -8.38 22.49 6.93
C LEU A 610 -7.24 21.62 6.44
N LYS A 611 -5.98 22.06 6.64
CA LYS A 611 -4.78 21.29 6.30
C LYS A 611 -3.84 21.19 7.50
N PHE A 612 -3.42 19.98 7.81
CA PHE A 612 -2.54 19.66 8.93
C PHE A 612 -1.16 19.26 8.42
N TYR A 613 -0.13 19.95 8.91
CA TYR A 613 1.25 19.69 8.51
C TYR A 613 2.12 19.35 9.73
N ARG A 614 2.97 18.33 9.60
CA ARG A 614 4.08 18.08 10.52
C ARG A 614 5.28 19.00 10.20
N ALA A 615 6.29 18.93 11.03
CA ALA A 615 7.59 19.53 10.76
C ALA A 615 8.12 19.14 9.37
N GLY A 616 8.84 20.03 8.70
CA GLY A 616 9.28 19.84 7.31
C GLY A 616 8.20 20.08 6.25
N GLY A 617 6.98 20.50 6.64
CA GLY A 617 5.89 20.81 5.70
C GLY A 617 5.17 19.58 5.13
N ILE A 618 5.27 18.43 5.81
CA ILE A 618 4.64 17.17 5.40
C ILE A 618 3.14 17.23 5.71
N LEU A 619 2.30 17.12 4.66
CA LEU A 619 0.84 17.08 4.81
C LEU A 619 0.41 15.76 5.48
N VAL A 620 -0.22 15.88 6.63
CA VAL A 620 -0.82 14.75 7.36
C VAL A 620 -2.21 14.45 6.85
N ASP A 621 -3.07 15.48 6.76
CA ASP A 621 -4.45 15.33 6.30
C ASP A 621 -5.05 16.67 5.85
N GLU A 622 -6.12 16.56 5.05
CA GLU A 622 -6.92 17.67 4.57
C GLU A 622 -8.41 17.35 4.70
N PHE A 623 -9.21 18.33 5.12
CA PHE A 623 -10.67 18.24 5.26
C PHE A 623 -11.33 19.44 4.60
N ASN A 624 -12.46 19.19 3.91
CA ASN A 624 -13.30 20.23 3.31
C ASN A 624 -14.70 20.15 3.96
N LEU A 625 -14.89 20.92 5.03
CA LEU A 625 -16.09 20.87 5.88
C LEU A 625 -17.12 21.90 5.39
N ARG A 626 -18.31 21.44 5.03
CA ARG A 626 -19.41 22.31 4.61
C ARG A 626 -20.11 22.91 5.83
N MET A 627 -20.26 24.23 5.87
CA MET A 627 -21.02 24.95 6.90
C MET A 627 -22.52 24.78 6.72
N GLY A 628 -23.21 24.34 7.78
CA GLY A 628 -24.67 24.22 7.83
C GLY A 628 -25.23 23.19 6.86
N ALA A 629 -26.25 22.46 7.29
CA ALA A 629 -27.00 21.60 6.38
C ALA A 629 -28.01 22.46 5.62
N LYS A 630 -27.77 22.70 4.32
CA LYS A 630 -28.90 23.11 3.46
C LYS A 630 -29.64 21.84 3.06
N PRO A 631 -30.92 21.68 3.44
CA PRO A 631 -31.74 20.66 2.80
C PRO A 631 -31.77 21.00 1.29
N ARG A 632 -31.30 20.09 0.45
CA ARG A 632 -31.49 20.21 -0.98
C ARG A 632 -32.96 19.88 -1.25
N VAL A 633 -33.77 20.90 -1.36
CA VAL A 633 -35.17 20.76 -1.78
C VAL A 633 -35.15 20.58 -3.29
N PHE A 634 -35.51 19.39 -3.73
CA PHE A 634 -35.80 19.15 -5.15
C PHE A 634 -37.18 19.78 -5.44
N PRO A 635 -37.27 20.91 -6.15
CA PRO A 635 -38.55 21.55 -6.38
C PRO A 635 -39.44 20.62 -7.21
N HIS A 636 -40.64 20.37 -6.71
CA HIS A 636 -41.72 19.88 -7.59
C HIS A 636 -41.91 20.89 -8.71
N ALA A 637 -41.91 20.40 -9.93
CA ALA A 637 -42.06 21.28 -11.06
C ALA A 637 -43.47 21.91 -11.04
N GLN A 638 -43.52 23.25 -11.08
CA GLN A 638 -44.75 23.99 -11.34
C GLN A 638 -44.88 24.10 -12.85
N GLY A 639 -45.89 23.51 -13.44
CA GLY A 639 -46.17 23.58 -14.86
C GLY A 639 -47.50 22.90 -15.18
N PRO A 640 -48.08 23.11 -16.38
CA PRO A 640 -49.29 22.40 -16.79
C PRO A 640 -49.00 20.88 -16.86
N ALA A 641 -50.01 20.07 -16.55
CA ALA A 641 -49.92 18.62 -16.70
C ALA A 641 -49.51 18.26 -18.14
N PRO A 642 -48.67 17.22 -18.33
CA PRO A 642 -48.31 16.80 -19.69
C PRO A 642 -49.51 16.24 -20.42
N GLU A 643 -49.58 16.46 -21.73
CA GLU A 643 -50.59 15.88 -22.59
C GLU A 643 -50.33 14.37 -22.79
N VAL A 644 -51.38 13.59 -22.67
CA VAL A 644 -51.31 12.15 -22.92
C VAL A 644 -52.11 11.81 -24.18
N VAL A 645 -51.43 11.30 -25.23
CA VAL A 645 -52.02 10.91 -26.50
C VAL A 645 -51.88 9.41 -26.69
N GLU A 646 -52.93 8.73 -26.99
CA GLU A 646 -52.97 7.27 -27.14
C GLU A 646 -53.36 6.91 -28.58
N ASP A 647 -52.61 5.95 -29.17
CA ASP A 647 -52.94 5.32 -30.43
C ASP A 647 -53.05 3.79 -30.27
N ALA A 648 -53.14 3.03 -31.37
CA ALA A 648 -53.32 1.57 -31.33
C ALA A 648 -52.09 0.84 -30.75
N GLN A 649 -50.90 1.39 -30.82
CA GLN A 649 -49.63 0.74 -30.47
C GLN A 649 -48.86 1.44 -29.36
N SER A 650 -49.10 2.71 -29.16
CA SER A 650 -48.33 3.57 -28.27
C SER A 650 -49.15 4.49 -27.37
N LEU A 651 -48.53 4.92 -26.28
CA LEU A 651 -48.94 5.96 -25.43
C LEU A 651 -47.85 7.04 -25.45
N THR A 652 -48.20 8.25 -25.83
CA THR A 652 -47.25 9.40 -25.86
C THR A 652 -47.59 10.37 -24.76
N VAL A 653 -46.60 10.69 -23.94
CA VAL A 653 -46.64 11.74 -22.90
C VAL A 653 -45.78 12.91 -23.36
N GLN A 654 -46.40 14.09 -23.49
CA GLN A 654 -45.80 15.28 -24.09
C GLN A 654 -45.92 16.48 -23.16
N GLY A 655 -44.76 17.05 -22.79
CA GLY A 655 -44.67 18.35 -22.14
C GLY A 655 -44.19 19.46 -23.08
N ALA A 656 -43.81 20.61 -22.53
CA ALA A 656 -43.36 21.76 -23.32
C ALA A 656 -42.07 21.47 -24.12
N ASP A 657 -41.09 20.82 -23.49
CA ASP A 657 -39.76 20.60 -24.04
C ASP A 657 -39.43 19.10 -24.26
N PHE A 658 -40.33 18.18 -23.89
CA PHE A 658 -40.09 16.75 -23.98
C PHE A 658 -41.25 15.98 -24.57
N ARG A 659 -40.93 14.81 -25.12
CA ARG A 659 -41.87 13.80 -25.59
C ARG A 659 -41.35 12.43 -25.19
N MET A 660 -42.20 11.59 -24.58
CA MET A 660 -41.92 10.19 -24.26
C MET A 660 -42.96 9.27 -24.87
N VAL A 661 -42.50 8.20 -25.52
CA VAL A 661 -43.36 7.19 -26.17
C VAL A 661 -43.25 5.88 -25.43
N PHE A 662 -44.34 5.32 -24.99
CA PHE A 662 -44.46 4.02 -24.35
C PHE A 662 -45.10 2.99 -25.31
N SER A 663 -44.61 1.78 -25.36
CA SER A 663 -45.21 0.67 -26.09
C SER A 663 -46.38 0.08 -25.32
N LYS A 664 -47.57 -0.01 -25.92
CA LYS A 664 -48.74 -0.68 -25.30
C LYS A 664 -48.54 -2.21 -25.17
N ARG A 665 -47.60 -2.77 -25.89
CA ARG A 665 -47.28 -4.20 -25.83
C ARG A 665 -46.41 -4.55 -24.62
N THR A 666 -45.48 -3.69 -24.26
CA THR A 666 -44.50 -3.94 -23.19
C THR A 666 -44.64 -3.06 -21.97
N GLY A 667 -45.34 -1.94 -22.11
CA GLY A 667 -45.44 -0.87 -21.11
C GLY A 667 -44.14 -0.03 -20.96
N LEU A 668 -43.07 -0.41 -21.64
CA LEU A 668 -41.77 0.28 -21.52
C LEU A 668 -41.70 1.48 -22.46
N ILE A 669 -40.92 2.47 -22.07
CA ILE A 669 -40.50 3.59 -22.92
C ILE A 669 -39.76 3.02 -24.13
N THR A 670 -40.02 3.52 -25.33
CA THR A 670 -39.35 3.18 -26.59
C THR A 670 -38.62 4.39 -27.19
N GLU A 671 -38.96 5.58 -26.76
CA GLU A 671 -38.31 6.82 -27.17
C GLU A 671 -38.52 7.92 -26.10
N GLY A 672 -37.48 8.66 -25.81
CA GLY A 672 -37.54 9.92 -25.06
C GLY A 672 -36.75 11.00 -25.79
N VAL A 673 -37.45 12.12 -26.08
CA VAL A 673 -36.89 13.28 -26.80
C VAL A 673 -36.95 14.50 -25.89
N PHE A 674 -35.87 15.26 -25.80
CA PHE A 674 -35.83 16.53 -25.10
C PHE A 674 -35.27 17.63 -26.02
N ARG A 675 -35.97 18.71 -26.17
CA ARG A 675 -35.63 19.80 -27.10
C ARG A 675 -35.22 19.31 -28.49
N GLY A 676 -36.00 18.35 -29.02
CA GLY A 676 -35.79 17.77 -30.36
C GLY A 676 -34.64 16.75 -30.50
N ARG A 677 -33.96 16.43 -29.44
CA ARG A 677 -32.88 15.44 -29.44
C ARG A 677 -33.30 14.16 -28.67
N LYS A 678 -33.03 13.03 -29.25
CA LYS A 678 -33.26 11.75 -28.57
C LYS A 678 -32.26 11.59 -27.40
N ILE A 679 -32.76 11.42 -26.18
CA ILE A 679 -31.99 11.36 -24.96
C ILE A 679 -32.27 10.08 -24.14
N LEU A 680 -33.34 9.36 -24.44
CA LEU A 680 -33.72 8.11 -23.79
C LEU A 680 -34.16 7.08 -24.85
N GLU A 681 -33.67 5.84 -24.76
CA GLU A 681 -33.95 4.75 -25.67
C GLU A 681 -35.03 3.79 -25.14
N SER A 682 -34.90 3.39 -23.85
CA SER A 682 -35.86 2.45 -23.24
C SER A 682 -35.77 2.42 -21.71
N GLY A 683 -36.80 1.85 -21.08
CA GLY A 683 -36.92 1.63 -19.64
C GLY A 683 -38.37 1.85 -19.15
N PRO A 684 -38.60 1.78 -17.83
CA PRO A 684 -37.69 1.31 -16.79
C PRO A 684 -37.46 -0.20 -16.85
N PHE A 685 -36.27 -0.63 -16.41
CA PHE A 685 -35.94 -2.03 -16.15
C PHE A 685 -35.55 -2.19 -14.68
N LEU A 686 -35.87 -3.35 -14.10
CA LEU A 686 -35.32 -3.71 -12.79
C LEU A 686 -33.82 -3.95 -12.91
N ASN A 687 -33.02 -3.35 -12.04
CA ASN A 687 -31.60 -3.64 -11.90
C ASN A 687 -31.34 -4.42 -10.62
N LEU A 688 -30.73 -5.61 -10.75
CA LEU A 688 -30.29 -6.44 -9.62
C LEU A 688 -28.77 -6.68 -9.63
N GLY A 689 -28.02 -5.85 -10.34
CA GLY A 689 -26.57 -5.89 -10.41
C GLY A 689 -26.04 -7.13 -11.14
N SER A 690 -25.40 -8.05 -10.40
CA SER A 690 -24.79 -9.27 -10.97
C SER A 690 -25.79 -10.29 -11.49
N LEU A 691 -27.05 -10.22 -11.07
CA LEU A 691 -28.08 -11.15 -11.51
C LEU A 691 -28.62 -10.75 -12.90
N ILE A 692 -28.38 -11.61 -13.89
CA ILE A 692 -28.91 -11.43 -15.26
C ILE A 692 -30.37 -11.84 -15.28
N LEU A 693 -31.25 -10.86 -15.48
CA LEU A 693 -32.68 -11.10 -15.54
C LEU A 693 -33.13 -11.67 -16.91
N PRO A 694 -34.06 -12.62 -16.93
CA PRO A 694 -34.75 -13.07 -18.16
C PRO A 694 -35.50 -11.92 -18.83
N PRO A 695 -36.08 -12.12 -20.03
CA PRO A 695 -36.92 -11.11 -20.69
C PRO A 695 -38.11 -10.65 -19.85
N TRP A 696 -38.44 -9.38 -19.96
CA TRP A 696 -39.61 -8.76 -19.32
C TRP A 696 -40.94 -9.16 -19.98
N TRP A 697 -41.93 -9.50 -19.18
CA TRP A 697 -43.33 -9.79 -19.60
C TRP A 697 -44.31 -9.02 -18.75
N PRO A 698 -45.05 -8.03 -19.31
CA PRO A 698 -46.09 -7.31 -18.59
C PRO A 698 -47.33 -8.20 -18.38
N THR A 699 -47.94 -8.12 -17.22
CA THR A 699 -49.24 -8.71 -16.90
C THR A 699 -50.36 -7.69 -16.87
N SER A 700 -50.04 -6.40 -16.62
CA SER A 700 -50.96 -5.28 -16.63
C SER A 700 -50.23 -3.99 -17.03
N ILE A 701 -50.87 -3.21 -17.88
CA ILE A 701 -50.46 -1.89 -18.29
C ILE A 701 -51.65 -0.96 -18.15
N ARG A 702 -51.57 0.10 -17.36
CA ARG A 702 -52.60 1.10 -17.14
C ARG A 702 -52.00 2.50 -17.19
N HIS A 703 -52.77 3.50 -17.54
CA HIS A 703 -52.45 4.90 -17.44
C HIS A 703 -53.58 5.71 -16.84
N SER A 704 -53.22 6.79 -16.21
CA SER A 704 -54.17 7.76 -15.63
C SER A 704 -53.50 9.15 -15.52
N SER A 705 -54.22 10.17 -15.14
CA SER A 705 -53.71 11.45 -14.76
C SER A 705 -53.99 11.68 -13.26
N ALA A 706 -52.99 12.11 -12.50
CA ALA A 706 -53.10 12.43 -11.09
C ALA A 706 -52.57 13.87 -10.85
N GLY A 707 -53.49 14.77 -10.69
CA GLY A 707 -53.14 16.20 -10.55
C GLY A 707 -52.48 16.75 -11.82
N ASP A 708 -51.25 17.17 -11.73
CA ASP A 708 -50.40 17.72 -12.78
C ASP A 708 -49.40 16.71 -13.35
N GLU A 709 -49.58 15.41 -13.06
CA GLU A 709 -48.72 14.30 -13.52
C GLU A 709 -49.48 13.32 -14.43
N ALA A 710 -48.77 12.76 -15.43
CA ALA A 710 -49.16 11.56 -16.12
C ALA A 710 -48.63 10.35 -15.34
N VAL A 711 -49.50 9.34 -15.12
CA VAL A 711 -49.15 8.14 -14.33
C VAL A 711 -49.28 6.89 -15.23
N ILE A 712 -48.22 6.10 -15.34
CA ILE A 712 -48.22 4.82 -16.05
C ILE A 712 -47.89 3.71 -15.03
N SER A 713 -48.83 2.79 -14.83
CA SER A 713 -48.68 1.66 -13.92
C SER A 713 -48.45 0.35 -14.70
N LEU A 714 -47.38 -0.35 -14.39
CA LEU A 714 -46.97 -1.62 -14.99
C LEU A 714 -46.88 -2.68 -13.91
N ALA A 715 -47.49 -3.83 -14.15
CA ALA A 715 -47.19 -5.02 -13.36
C ALA A 715 -46.67 -6.13 -14.30
N GLY A 716 -45.70 -6.89 -13.83
CA GLY A 716 -45.14 -7.96 -14.68
C GLY A 716 -44.02 -8.74 -14.03
N GLY A 717 -43.25 -9.47 -14.84
CA GLY A 717 -42.12 -10.24 -14.33
C GLY A 717 -41.08 -10.53 -15.39
N TYR A 718 -39.90 -10.81 -14.88
CA TYR A 718 -38.76 -11.36 -15.63
C TYR A 718 -38.85 -12.90 -15.56
N MET A 719 -39.09 -13.56 -16.69
CA MET A 719 -39.37 -15.02 -16.74
C MET A 719 -38.75 -15.64 -17.98
N ALA A 720 -38.13 -16.82 -17.84
CA ALA A 720 -37.69 -17.62 -18.98
C ALA A 720 -38.88 -18.37 -19.59
N ARG A 721 -38.90 -18.51 -20.94
CA ARG A 721 -40.00 -19.21 -21.67
C ARG A 721 -40.02 -20.73 -21.47
N HIS A 722 -38.87 -21.37 -21.25
CA HIS A 722 -38.73 -22.83 -21.08
C HIS A 722 -37.57 -23.14 -20.15
N GLY A 723 -37.73 -23.99 -19.13
CA GLY A 723 -36.69 -24.47 -18.25
C GLY A 723 -37.19 -24.64 -16.80
N ALA A 724 -36.56 -25.54 -16.05
CA ALA A 724 -36.82 -25.74 -14.63
C ALA A 724 -36.77 -24.36 -13.91
N GLU A 725 -37.58 -24.19 -12.86
CA GLU A 725 -37.75 -23.06 -11.97
C GLU A 725 -36.59 -22.01 -12.03
N ALA A 726 -36.42 -21.43 -13.24
CA ALA A 726 -35.51 -20.31 -13.44
C ALA A 726 -36.06 -19.13 -12.62
N GLU A 727 -35.22 -18.49 -11.89
CA GLU A 727 -35.54 -17.39 -11.00
C GLU A 727 -36.55 -16.43 -11.64
N ARG A 728 -37.79 -16.52 -11.19
CA ARG A 728 -38.83 -15.57 -11.53
C ARG A 728 -38.71 -14.38 -10.61
N VAL A 729 -38.63 -13.19 -11.18
CA VAL A 729 -38.69 -11.95 -10.42
C VAL A 729 -39.89 -11.13 -10.90
N THR A 730 -40.87 -10.95 -10.05
CA THR A 730 -42.03 -10.10 -10.29
C THR A 730 -41.87 -8.73 -9.67
N VAL A 731 -42.27 -7.71 -10.43
CA VAL A 731 -42.12 -6.30 -10.04
C VAL A 731 -43.29 -5.47 -10.58
N ASP A 732 -43.75 -4.52 -9.77
CA ASP A 732 -44.66 -3.46 -10.18
C ASP A 732 -43.87 -2.17 -10.32
N PHE A 733 -44.13 -1.40 -11.39
CA PHE A 733 -43.63 -0.04 -11.57
C PHE A 733 -44.81 0.93 -11.65
N GLU A 734 -44.67 2.10 -10.97
CA GLU A 734 -45.52 3.28 -11.14
C GLU A 734 -44.64 4.44 -11.58
N ILE A 735 -44.81 4.88 -12.81
CA ILE A 735 -44.04 5.93 -13.45
C ILE A 735 -44.86 7.20 -13.48
N ARG A 736 -44.45 8.21 -12.72
CA ARG A 736 -45.08 9.55 -12.68
C ARG A 736 -44.22 10.54 -13.46
N ILE A 737 -44.83 11.31 -14.33
CA ILE A 737 -44.13 12.24 -15.19
C ILE A 737 -44.84 13.60 -15.06
N ASP A 738 -44.12 14.64 -14.63
CA ASP A 738 -44.65 16.00 -14.53
C ASP A 738 -44.49 16.81 -15.82
N GLY A 739 -45.07 17.97 -15.86
CA GLY A 739 -45.09 18.85 -17.06
C GLY A 739 -43.70 19.38 -17.48
N ARG A 740 -42.67 19.21 -16.68
CA ARG A 740 -41.29 19.62 -16.98
C ARG A 740 -40.35 18.42 -17.26
N GLY A 741 -40.88 17.19 -17.26
CA GLY A 741 -40.14 15.99 -17.58
C GLY A 741 -39.36 15.42 -16.38
N LEU A 742 -39.73 15.70 -15.12
CA LEU A 742 -39.33 14.91 -13.99
C LEU A 742 -40.03 13.53 -14.03
N ILE A 743 -39.28 12.49 -14.00
CA ILE A 743 -39.74 11.11 -13.99
C ILE A 743 -39.47 10.54 -12.62
N THR A 744 -40.50 10.20 -11.87
CA THR A 744 -40.44 9.45 -10.63
C THR A 744 -40.91 8.02 -10.90
N THR A 745 -40.06 7.03 -10.62
CA THR A 745 -40.39 5.62 -10.80
C THR A 745 -40.37 4.92 -9.46
N ASP A 746 -41.58 4.66 -8.94
CA ASP A 746 -41.78 3.79 -7.78
C ASP A 746 -41.75 2.35 -8.26
N TYR A 747 -41.14 1.46 -7.47
CA TYR A 747 -41.10 0.03 -7.80
C TYR A 747 -41.26 -0.85 -6.57
N ALA A 748 -41.91 -2.01 -6.77
CA ALA A 748 -42.18 -2.99 -5.72
C ALA A 748 -41.79 -4.39 -6.22
N ILE A 749 -40.83 -5.03 -5.52
CA ILE A 749 -40.34 -6.38 -5.85
C ILE A 749 -41.05 -7.38 -4.93
N HIS A 750 -41.65 -8.43 -5.54
CA HIS A 750 -42.46 -9.41 -4.82
C HIS A 750 -41.70 -10.67 -4.44
N ASP A 751 -40.59 -10.97 -5.13
CA ASP A 751 -39.75 -12.14 -4.91
C ASP A 751 -38.47 -11.78 -4.13
N GLN A 752 -37.71 -12.79 -3.70
CA GLN A 752 -36.42 -12.60 -2.98
C GLN A 752 -35.28 -13.30 -3.75
N PRO A 753 -34.83 -12.74 -4.89
CA PRO A 753 -33.72 -13.30 -5.65
C PRO A 753 -32.42 -13.26 -4.82
N LYS A 754 -31.56 -14.25 -5.04
CA LYS A 754 -30.24 -14.37 -4.43
C LYS A 754 -29.15 -13.94 -5.42
N GLY A 755 -27.94 -13.68 -4.90
CA GLY A 755 -26.80 -13.33 -5.76
C GLY A 755 -26.89 -11.93 -6.38
N ILE A 756 -27.58 -11.02 -5.71
CA ILE A 756 -27.76 -9.62 -6.15
C ILE A 756 -26.66 -8.74 -5.57
N SER A 757 -26.20 -7.75 -6.34
CA SER A 757 -25.20 -6.76 -5.88
C SER A 757 -25.73 -5.34 -5.90
N GLU A 758 -26.82 -5.06 -6.60
CA GLU A 758 -27.48 -3.76 -6.68
C GLU A 758 -29.00 -3.99 -6.68
N VAL A 759 -29.76 -2.98 -6.25
CA VAL A 759 -31.22 -2.96 -6.39
C VAL A 759 -31.66 -1.57 -6.77
N GLY A 760 -32.29 -1.44 -7.92
CA GLY A 760 -32.73 -0.16 -8.43
C GLY A 760 -33.46 -0.26 -9.79
N VAL A 761 -33.47 0.84 -10.50
CA VAL A 761 -34.10 0.98 -11.82
C VAL A 761 -33.05 1.40 -12.84
N ALA A 762 -33.07 0.74 -13.99
CA ALA A 762 -32.18 1.02 -15.10
C ALA A 762 -32.94 1.65 -16.30
N TYR A 763 -32.28 2.58 -16.96
CA TYR A 763 -32.71 3.16 -18.22
C TYR A 763 -31.65 3.00 -19.28
N THR A 764 -32.04 2.83 -20.54
CA THR A 764 -31.09 2.77 -21.65
C THR A 764 -31.06 4.13 -22.34
N LEU A 765 -29.87 4.71 -22.45
CA LEU A 765 -29.59 5.99 -23.08
C LEU A 765 -28.89 5.79 -24.43
N PRO A 766 -28.92 6.78 -25.34
CA PRO A 766 -28.29 6.68 -26.65
C PRO A 766 -26.77 6.46 -26.58
N SER A 767 -26.22 5.89 -27.64
CA SER A 767 -24.77 5.74 -27.80
C SER A 767 -23.99 7.05 -27.90
N SER A 768 -24.69 8.17 -28.09
CA SER A 768 -24.14 9.54 -28.09
C SER A 768 -23.90 10.12 -26.69
N ILE A 769 -24.20 9.41 -25.60
CA ILE A 769 -23.74 9.80 -24.27
C ILE A 769 -22.22 9.64 -24.19
N ASP A 770 -21.52 10.73 -23.83
CA ASP A 770 -20.06 10.74 -23.80
C ASP A 770 -19.45 11.06 -22.42
N ARG A 771 -20.25 11.60 -21.48
CA ARG A 771 -19.78 12.03 -20.15
C ARG A 771 -20.78 11.65 -19.07
N LEU A 772 -20.24 11.39 -17.87
CA LEU A 772 -20.96 11.31 -16.60
C LEU A 772 -20.42 12.40 -15.68
N THR A 773 -21.32 13.24 -15.14
CA THR A 773 -21.01 14.23 -14.09
C THR A 773 -21.72 13.88 -12.81
N TRP A 774 -21.17 14.25 -11.65
CA TRP A 774 -21.80 13.97 -10.36
C TRP A 774 -21.45 14.97 -9.27
N ASP A 775 -22.35 15.06 -8.28
CA ASP A 775 -22.16 15.63 -6.96
C ASP A 775 -22.72 14.62 -5.93
N ARG A 776 -21.90 14.23 -4.94
CA ARG A 776 -22.23 13.15 -4.00
C ARG A 776 -21.63 13.39 -2.61
N LYS A 777 -22.18 12.70 -1.61
CA LYS A 777 -21.56 12.59 -0.30
C LYS A 777 -20.54 11.44 -0.38
N SER A 778 -19.25 11.78 -0.43
CA SER A 778 -18.14 10.82 -0.46
C SER A 778 -17.78 10.31 0.94
N LEU A 779 -16.93 9.27 1.02
CA LEU A 779 -16.43 8.72 2.29
C LEU A 779 -15.62 9.75 3.09
N TRP A 780 -14.80 10.55 2.39
CA TRP A 780 -14.06 11.69 2.91
C TRP A 780 -14.36 12.95 2.08
N SER A 781 -14.17 14.11 2.67
CA SER A 781 -14.47 15.39 2.02
C SER A 781 -13.35 15.90 1.10
N ALA A 782 -12.13 15.41 1.25
CA ALA A 782 -10.97 15.80 0.46
C ALA A 782 -10.32 14.61 -0.24
N TYR A 783 -10.07 14.77 -1.54
CA TYR A 783 -9.40 13.81 -2.41
C TYR A 783 -8.61 14.55 -3.50
N PRO A 784 -7.61 13.91 -4.12
CA PRO A 784 -7.05 14.39 -5.38
C PRO A 784 -8.15 14.59 -6.45
N SER A 785 -7.96 15.52 -7.35
CA SER A 785 -8.97 15.92 -8.33
C SER A 785 -9.41 14.82 -9.29
N ASP A 786 -8.57 13.84 -9.55
CA ASP A 786 -8.79 12.68 -10.43
C ASP A 786 -9.13 11.39 -9.67
N HIS A 787 -9.24 11.46 -8.33
CA HIS A 787 -9.49 10.27 -7.52
C HIS A 787 -10.90 9.73 -7.71
N ILE A 788 -11.04 8.39 -7.79
CA ILE A 788 -12.34 7.71 -7.97
C ILE A 788 -13.33 7.98 -6.84
N GLY A 789 -12.85 8.26 -5.62
CA GLY A 789 -13.65 8.59 -4.43
C GLY A 789 -14.14 10.03 -4.34
N ARG A 790 -13.70 10.94 -5.21
CA ARG A 790 -13.98 12.38 -5.11
C ARG A 790 -15.47 12.72 -5.05
N PRO A 791 -15.85 13.78 -4.29
CA PRO A 791 -17.27 14.13 -4.11
C PRO A 791 -17.91 14.69 -5.37
N GLN A 792 -17.14 15.39 -6.20
CA GLN A 792 -17.61 16.00 -7.45
C GLN A 792 -16.66 15.63 -8.58
N GLY A 793 -17.20 15.45 -9.78
CA GLY A 793 -16.35 15.13 -10.91
C GLY A 793 -17.07 14.97 -12.23
N THR A 794 -16.26 14.82 -13.26
CA THR A 794 -16.67 14.44 -14.61
C THR A 794 -15.79 13.30 -15.08
N ALA A 795 -16.39 12.29 -15.70
CA ALA A 795 -15.68 11.22 -16.38
C ALA A 795 -16.16 11.12 -17.82
N THR A 796 -15.22 10.94 -18.75
CA THR A 796 -15.54 10.66 -20.16
C THR A 796 -15.76 9.17 -20.37
N ARG A 797 -16.60 8.82 -21.31
CA ARG A 797 -16.91 7.44 -21.64
C ARG A 797 -15.70 6.63 -22.11
N GLU A 798 -14.79 7.31 -22.81
CA GLU A 798 -13.56 6.68 -23.31
C GLU A 798 -12.37 7.19 -22.50
N ALA A 799 -11.48 6.28 -22.14
CA ALA A 799 -10.25 6.64 -21.47
C ALA A 799 -9.43 7.60 -22.33
N GLY A 800 -9.00 8.70 -21.72
CA GLY A 800 -8.06 9.67 -22.29
C GLY A 800 -6.62 9.25 -22.03
N GLY A 801 -5.68 10.06 -22.49
CA GLY A 801 -4.28 9.96 -22.16
C GLY A 801 -3.46 9.04 -23.08
N PRO A 802 -2.11 9.11 -22.97
CA PRO A 802 -1.20 8.33 -23.78
C PRO A 802 -1.24 6.85 -23.41
N ALA A 803 -1.00 5.98 -24.39
CA ALA A 803 -0.69 4.59 -24.13
C ALA A 803 0.81 4.48 -23.85
N GLU A 804 1.17 3.96 -22.67
CA GLU A 804 2.54 3.54 -22.39
C GLU A 804 2.75 2.12 -22.91
N THR A 805 3.93 1.88 -23.45
CA THR A 805 4.26 0.57 -24.01
C THR A 805 4.96 -0.29 -22.96
N TYR A 806 4.86 -1.60 -23.14
CA TYR A 806 5.55 -2.59 -22.33
C TYR A 806 7.04 -2.26 -22.14
N ARG A 807 7.53 -2.39 -20.90
CA ARG A 807 8.89 -2.07 -20.43
C ARG A 807 9.30 -0.59 -20.47
N ASN A 808 8.42 0.33 -20.80
CA ASN A 808 8.70 1.76 -20.69
C ASN A 808 8.18 2.31 -19.36
N GLU A 809 8.99 3.12 -18.70
CA GLU A 809 8.54 3.83 -17.51
C GLU A 809 7.48 4.87 -17.90
N PRO A 810 6.30 4.86 -17.24
CA PRO A 810 5.26 5.83 -17.51
C PRO A 810 5.71 7.26 -17.20
N LYS A 811 5.36 8.22 -18.08
CA LYS A 811 5.78 9.62 -17.93
C LYS A 811 4.86 10.49 -17.06
N GLY A 812 3.71 9.97 -16.70
CA GLY A 812 2.70 10.69 -15.92
C GLY A 812 2.38 10.00 -14.59
N PRO A 813 1.52 10.62 -13.78
CA PRO A 813 0.98 9.96 -12.60
C PRO A 813 0.15 8.73 -12.99
N TRP A 814 -0.05 7.81 -12.04
CA TRP A 814 -0.99 6.71 -12.24
C TRP A 814 -2.39 7.27 -12.53
N SER A 815 -3.07 6.73 -13.52
CA SER A 815 -4.43 7.15 -13.87
C SER A 815 -5.25 5.96 -14.37
N GLN A 816 -6.44 5.80 -13.83
CA GLN A 816 -7.38 4.80 -14.30
C GLN A 816 -8.00 5.12 -15.66
N ASP A 817 -7.91 6.37 -16.11
CA ASP A 817 -8.35 6.83 -17.42
C ASP A 817 -7.21 6.84 -18.47
N SER A 818 -6.07 6.22 -18.13
CA SER A 818 -4.94 6.07 -19.04
C SER A 818 -5.03 4.78 -19.85
N LYS A 819 -4.20 4.71 -20.90
CA LYS A 819 -3.94 3.49 -21.67
C LYS A 819 -2.62 2.83 -21.26
N ASP A 820 -2.16 3.10 -20.04
CA ASP A 820 -0.94 2.52 -19.49
C ASP A 820 -1.00 1.01 -19.50
N PHE A 821 0.15 0.38 -19.70
CA PHE A 821 0.28 -1.06 -19.60
C PHE A 821 0.32 -1.48 -18.13
N PHE A 822 -0.54 -2.43 -17.76
CA PHE A 822 -0.52 -3.13 -16.48
C PHE A 822 -0.35 -4.63 -16.70
N LEU A 823 0.09 -5.38 -15.69
CA LEU A 823 0.30 -6.83 -15.81
C LEU A 823 -0.98 -7.57 -16.21
N TYR A 824 -2.09 -7.24 -15.58
CA TYR A 824 -3.41 -7.81 -15.90
C TYR A 824 -4.20 -6.97 -16.89
N GLY A 825 -3.50 -6.05 -17.58
CA GLY A 825 -4.11 -5.06 -18.44
C GLY A 825 -4.75 -3.92 -17.64
N PRO A 826 -5.33 -2.95 -18.32
CA PRO A 826 -6.25 -2.02 -17.67
C PRO A 826 -7.39 -2.79 -17.02
N ASP A 827 -8.18 -2.18 -16.13
CA ASP A 827 -9.32 -2.83 -15.43
C ASP A 827 -10.32 -3.50 -16.40
N ASP A 828 -10.15 -3.28 -17.67
CA ASP A 828 -10.77 -4.05 -18.77
C ASP A 828 -9.69 -4.79 -19.58
N PRO A 829 -9.40 -6.08 -19.28
CA PRO A 829 -8.42 -6.88 -20.03
C PRO A 829 -8.71 -7.02 -21.53
N GLY A 830 -9.87 -6.57 -22.01
CA GLY A 830 -10.16 -6.45 -23.44
C GLY A 830 -9.44 -5.29 -24.14
N GLY A 831 -8.57 -4.54 -23.43
CA GLY A 831 -7.80 -3.43 -23.99
C GLY A 831 -8.57 -2.11 -24.13
N ARG A 832 -9.77 -2.01 -23.55
CA ARG A 832 -10.60 -0.79 -23.59
C ARG A 832 -10.25 0.24 -22.55
N GLY A 833 -9.32 -0.05 -21.66
CA GLY A 833 -8.97 0.76 -20.53
C GLY A 833 -10.07 0.80 -19.45
N THR A 834 -9.70 1.18 -18.23
CA THR A 834 -10.67 1.55 -17.24
C THR A 834 -10.95 3.04 -17.31
N ASN A 835 -12.09 3.44 -16.86
CA ASN A 835 -12.35 4.81 -16.54
C ASN A 835 -13.38 4.94 -15.43
N ASP A 836 -13.39 6.12 -14.85
CA ASP A 836 -14.31 6.47 -13.77
C ASP A 836 -15.77 6.59 -14.25
N PHE A 837 -16.02 6.59 -15.55
CA PHE A 837 -17.37 6.62 -16.13
C PHE A 837 -18.21 5.41 -15.70
N ARG A 838 -17.59 4.22 -15.59
CA ARG A 838 -18.29 2.97 -15.24
C ARG A 838 -18.42 2.74 -13.73
N SER A 839 -17.68 3.50 -12.92
CA SER A 839 -17.66 3.26 -11.48
C SER A 839 -18.94 3.73 -10.80
N LEU A 840 -19.40 2.98 -9.79
CA LEU A 840 -20.52 3.35 -8.96
C LEU A 840 -20.23 4.68 -8.24
N LYS A 841 -21.19 5.61 -8.30
CA LYS A 841 -21.21 6.87 -7.56
C LYS A 841 -22.21 6.75 -6.43
N GLU A 842 -21.73 6.44 -5.23
CA GLU A 842 -22.55 6.27 -4.04
C GLU A 842 -23.05 7.60 -3.49
N ASN A 843 -24.22 7.58 -2.82
CA ASN A 843 -24.75 8.68 -2.03
C ASN A 843 -24.86 9.99 -2.82
N ILE A 844 -25.39 9.92 -4.05
CA ILE A 844 -25.49 11.07 -4.94
C ILE A 844 -26.50 12.12 -4.43
N TRP A 845 -26.14 13.39 -4.61
CA TRP A 845 -27.11 14.47 -4.69
C TRP A 845 -27.70 14.53 -6.09
N HIS A 846 -26.84 14.50 -7.10
CA HIS A 846 -27.22 14.30 -8.48
C HIS A 846 -26.08 13.65 -9.28
N ALA A 847 -26.46 13.01 -10.39
CA ALA A 847 -25.53 12.55 -11.41
C ALA A 847 -26.18 12.63 -12.79
N SER A 848 -25.42 13.02 -13.80
CA SER A 848 -25.95 13.30 -15.13
C SER A 848 -25.15 12.57 -16.22
N CYS A 849 -25.86 11.83 -17.08
CA CYS A 849 -25.32 11.37 -18.35
C CYS A 849 -25.56 12.47 -19.41
N VAL A 850 -24.49 12.97 -20.02
CA VAL A 850 -24.51 14.13 -20.93
C VAL A 850 -24.36 13.69 -22.37
N LEU A 851 -25.16 14.30 -23.25
CA LEU A 851 -25.17 14.01 -24.69
C LEU A 851 -24.00 14.73 -25.37
N ALA A 852 -23.23 14.02 -26.19
CA ALA A 852 -22.05 14.55 -26.90
C ALA A 852 -22.35 15.83 -27.69
N GLY A 853 -21.45 16.81 -27.54
CA GLY A 853 -21.54 18.08 -28.24
C GLY A 853 -22.69 18.98 -27.80
N THR A 854 -23.35 18.72 -26.67
CA THR A 854 -24.45 19.49 -26.10
C THR A 854 -24.34 19.60 -24.59
N ASP A 855 -25.23 20.39 -23.97
CA ASP A 855 -25.44 20.43 -22.52
C ASP A 855 -26.67 19.61 -22.08
N LEU A 856 -27.38 18.97 -23.06
CA LEU A 856 -28.55 18.15 -22.76
C LEU A 856 -28.15 16.89 -22.00
N ARG A 857 -28.89 16.58 -20.95
CA ARG A 857 -28.54 15.48 -20.03
C ARG A 857 -29.75 14.79 -19.40
N VAL A 858 -29.56 13.52 -19.05
CA VAL A 858 -30.42 12.77 -18.15
C VAL A 858 -29.80 12.82 -16.77
N ARG A 859 -30.48 13.44 -15.81
CA ARG A 859 -30.01 13.68 -14.46
C ARG A 859 -30.81 12.86 -13.46
N ALA A 860 -30.13 11.96 -12.73
CA ALA A 860 -30.65 11.32 -11.52
C ALA A 860 -30.46 12.24 -10.32
N GLU A 861 -31.44 12.25 -9.41
CA GLU A 861 -31.47 13.09 -8.22
C GLU A 861 -31.85 12.30 -6.98
N SER A 862 -31.18 12.55 -5.87
CA SER A 862 -31.56 11.98 -4.57
C SER A 862 -31.12 12.89 -3.40
N ASP A 863 -31.49 12.52 -2.20
CA ASP A 863 -31.08 13.15 -0.94
C ASP A 863 -29.86 12.44 -0.31
N SER A 864 -28.91 12.00 -1.13
CA SER A 864 -27.75 11.16 -0.77
C SER A 864 -28.11 9.74 -0.32
N THR A 865 -29.25 9.22 -0.78
CA THR A 865 -29.71 7.83 -0.46
C THR A 865 -29.72 6.92 -1.67
N ALA A 866 -29.27 7.38 -2.83
CA ALA A 866 -29.15 6.59 -4.04
C ALA A 866 -27.71 6.56 -4.57
N ALA A 867 -27.44 5.57 -5.39
CA ALA A 867 -26.19 5.49 -6.15
C ALA A 867 -26.49 5.37 -7.64
N VAL A 868 -25.55 5.78 -8.50
CA VAL A 868 -25.66 5.60 -9.95
C VAL A 868 -24.43 4.91 -10.53
N ARG A 869 -24.66 4.19 -11.64
CA ARG A 869 -23.59 3.62 -12.46
C ARG A 869 -23.99 3.68 -13.93
N ALA A 870 -23.07 4.13 -14.77
CA ALA A 870 -23.23 4.12 -16.23
C ALA A 870 -22.47 2.91 -16.80
N GLU A 871 -23.18 2.06 -17.55
CA GLU A 871 -22.63 0.83 -18.16
C GLU A 871 -22.71 0.92 -19.68
N VAL A 872 -21.61 0.73 -20.37
CA VAL A 872 -21.59 0.70 -21.84
C VAL A 872 -22.01 -0.67 -22.32
N LEU A 873 -23.11 -0.73 -23.05
CA LEU A 873 -23.65 -1.96 -23.62
C LEU A 873 -22.89 -2.37 -24.89
N PRO A 874 -22.98 -3.65 -25.34
CA PRO A 874 -22.31 -4.12 -26.55
C PRO A 874 -22.70 -3.38 -27.85
N ASP A 875 -23.92 -2.83 -27.93
CA ASP A 875 -24.40 -2.01 -29.05
C ASP A 875 -23.99 -0.52 -28.95
N GLY A 876 -23.17 -0.20 -27.97
CA GLY A 876 -22.67 1.14 -27.73
C GLY A 876 -23.61 2.07 -26.99
N LYS A 877 -24.84 1.67 -26.66
CA LYS A 877 -25.74 2.44 -25.79
C LYS A 877 -25.23 2.44 -24.35
N VAL A 878 -25.78 3.32 -23.52
CA VAL A 878 -25.43 3.41 -22.11
C VAL A 878 -26.62 2.97 -21.26
N ARG A 879 -26.42 1.96 -20.41
CA ARG A 879 -27.35 1.65 -19.33
C ARG A 879 -27.04 2.54 -18.15
N PHE A 880 -28.01 3.34 -17.72
CA PHE A 880 -27.93 4.21 -16.57
C PHE A 880 -28.72 3.61 -15.42
N ASN A 881 -27.99 3.03 -14.46
CA ASN A 881 -28.54 2.38 -13.27
C ASN A 881 -28.68 3.43 -12.15
N ILE A 882 -29.88 3.51 -11.54
CA ILE A 882 -30.16 4.35 -10.36
C ILE A 882 -30.56 3.39 -9.25
N ASN A 883 -29.71 3.22 -8.24
CA ASN A 883 -29.79 2.15 -7.24
C ASN A 883 -30.14 2.72 -5.85
N ASN A 884 -31.00 2.02 -5.12
CA ASN A 884 -31.32 2.30 -3.73
C ASN A 884 -30.59 1.37 -2.76
N LEU A 885 -30.11 0.19 -3.25
CA LEU A 885 -29.20 -0.67 -2.52
C LEU A 885 -28.04 -1.05 -3.43
N TRP A 886 -26.86 -1.17 -2.87
CA TRP A 886 -25.63 -1.59 -3.57
C TRP A 886 -24.64 -2.24 -2.61
N GLY A 887 -23.74 -3.08 -3.14
CA GLY A 887 -22.71 -3.73 -2.38
C GLY A 887 -21.72 -4.49 -3.25
N TYR A 888 -20.66 -4.96 -2.62
CA TYR A 888 -19.60 -5.75 -3.23
C TYR A 888 -19.50 -7.09 -2.48
N PRO A 889 -20.23 -8.14 -2.93
CA PRO A 889 -20.38 -9.39 -2.17
C PRO A 889 -19.15 -10.30 -2.22
N ASP A 890 -18.22 -10.08 -3.16
CA ASP A 890 -17.18 -11.03 -3.55
C ASP A 890 -15.81 -10.39 -3.50
N LEU A 891 -15.36 -9.98 -2.30
CA LEU A 891 -14.01 -9.49 -2.07
C LEU A 891 -13.24 -10.54 -1.27
N GLU A 892 -12.11 -11.00 -1.82
CA GLU A 892 -11.28 -12.05 -1.22
C GLU A 892 -10.20 -11.46 -0.30
N TRP A 893 -9.52 -12.33 0.43
CA TRP A 893 -8.26 -12.08 1.14
C TRP A 893 -8.31 -11.00 2.23
N GLY A 894 -9.39 -11.00 3.00
CA GLY A 894 -9.53 -10.07 4.13
C GLY A 894 -10.09 -8.70 3.75
N ASN A 895 -10.56 -8.54 2.52
CA ASN A 895 -11.35 -7.38 2.13
C ASN A 895 -12.77 -7.47 2.70
N TYR A 896 -13.32 -6.29 2.97
CA TYR A 896 -14.69 -6.18 3.45
C TYR A 896 -15.69 -6.51 2.34
N THR A 897 -16.65 -7.36 2.63
CA THR A 897 -17.81 -7.63 1.77
C THR A 897 -19.04 -6.94 2.31
N GLN A 898 -19.88 -6.43 1.43
CA GLN A 898 -21.19 -5.87 1.76
C GLN A 898 -22.24 -6.56 0.88
N PRO A 899 -22.74 -7.71 1.29
CA PRO A 899 -23.76 -8.42 0.53
C PRO A 899 -25.07 -7.64 0.55
N VAL A 900 -25.76 -7.61 -0.59
CA VAL A 900 -27.11 -7.04 -0.69
C VAL A 900 -28.13 -8.11 -0.34
N THR A 901 -28.92 -7.85 0.70
CA THR A 901 -30.06 -8.67 1.08
C THR A 901 -31.32 -7.89 0.78
N LEU A 902 -32.20 -8.46 -0.06
CA LEU A 902 -33.47 -7.86 -0.42
C LEU A 902 -34.52 -8.17 0.68
N PRO A 903 -35.06 -7.16 1.36
CA PRO A 903 -36.17 -7.37 2.30
C PRO A 903 -37.42 -7.89 1.57
N ARG A 904 -38.24 -8.67 2.26
CA ARG A 904 -39.52 -9.19 1.69
C ARG A 904 -40.46 -8.02 1.42
N GLY A 905 -41.01 -7.99 0.16
CA GLY A 905 -41.92 -6.93 -0.27
C GLY A 905 -41.22 -5.56 -0.41
N TYR A 906 -39.98 -5.56 -0.85
CA TYR A 906 -39.16 -4.37 -1.00
C TYR A 906 -39.80 -3.36 -1.96
N LYS A 907 -39.91 -2.11 -1.50
CA LYS A 907 -40.44 -0.99 -2.29
C LYS A 907 -39.50 0.19 -2.17
N ASN A 908 -39.29 0.91 -3.27
CA ASN A 908 -38.50 2.13 -3.27
C ASN A 908 -38.84 3.02 -4.47
N SER A 909 -38.16 4.14 -4.59
CA SER A 909 -38.38 5.14 -5.63
C SER A 909 -37.05 5.66 -6.17
N VAL A 910 -37.02 5.94 -7.49
CA VAL A 910 -35.90 6.67 -8.13
C VAL A 910 -36.44 7.85 -8.91
N ARG A 911 -35.63 8.91 -9.02
CA ARG A 911 -35.97 10.15 -9.72
C ARG A 911 -34.95 10.46 -10.78
N MET A 912 -35.42 10.87 -11.96
CA MET A 912 -34.60 11.44 -13.01
C MET A 912 -35.33 12.52 -13.77
N ARG A 913 -34.60 13.44 -14.37
CA ARG A 913 -35.17 14.50 -15.24
C ARG A 913 -34.32 14.71 -16.48
N PHE A 914 -34.93 15.32 -17.49
CA PHE A 914 -34.25 15.92 -18.62
C PHE A 914 -33.91 17.37 -18.31
N THR A 915 -32.70 17.80 -18.55
CA THR A 915 -32.25 19.18 -18.27
C THR A 915 -31.09 19.56 -19.19
N ASP A 916 -30.80 20.85 -19.28
CA ASP A 916 -29.63 21.42 -19.96
C ASP A 916 -28.71 22.21 -19.01
N THR A 917 -28.96 22.15 -17.71
CA THR A 917 -28.17 22.85 -16.69
C THR A 917 -27.68 21.90 -15.60
N ASP A 918 -26.54 22.24 -14.97
CA ASP A 918 -26.06 21.58 -13.75
C ASP A 918 -26.61 22.22 -12.47
N GLU A 919 -27.37 23.34 -12.59
CA GLU A 919 -27.92 24.03 -11.43
C GLU A 919 -28.96 23.15 -10.71
N SER A 920 -28.83 23.11 -9.40
CA SER A 920 -29.72 22.42 -8.47
C SER A 920 -30.95 23.27 -8.14
#